data_437f9a80009bd6eea300b2ba98910eb0
#
_entry.id   437f9a80009bd6eea300b2ba98910eb0
#
_cell.length_a   1.000
_cell.length_b   1.000
_cell.length_c   1.000
_cell.angle_alpha   90.00
_cell.angle_beta   90.00
_cell.angle_gamma   90.00
#
_symmetry.space_group_name_H-M   'P 1'
#
loop_
_entity.id
_entity.type
_entity.pdbx_description
1 polymer ?
#
loop_
_entity_poly.entity_id
_entity_poly.type
_entity_poly.pdbx_seq_one_letter_code
_entity_poly.pdbx_strand_id
1 'polypeptide(L)'
;MKRTTLFLALMLAAWGVSGQHLTVRVDKPTVEIGPYLYGVFFEDINYAGDGGLNSNLVQNASFEYFGFFTTNSPESVKFQPMYAWKEAAEEGGEGRLMVSRSTPLNANNLNNLEILQTKEQGWFGVTNLGYDGMVVKEGEQYDFSCYVSVWKQRLPQQPQVAPGEGQQRRPRPSGQGGPGGAPGGNVDIASMMRRMPVAPAQIKVQLEDGRGRVLDSFVWDNDLLDREWRQLTCTLTPSASASDARLTILVKGNNLTKLDMVSLKPQKTFNGHGLRPDLVQAVKDLGPAFMRFPGGCIVHGGDMENTYHWKETVGDPAQRKNIWSRWGYFQSMELGYYEYFVLCEDIGAIPLPVMPVGVSCGFEKYEVLPIDELDGPIQEMLDLVEFANGGVETPWGAVRAAMGHPEPFGLRYLSLGNEEQDTPEFRERYPYFVKALREKYPDIRIIGTSGFGAGIPLFDLMIDQKVWSTDEHYYMGPEWFLGQQHRFDSYDRSKPRIFVGEYASNGNALKNAVAEAAFMTGLERNADVVEMASYAPLFSKYGHSQWERADMIWFDNEQVVLTPNYYVQQLFSRNKGDVYLENSLTGDESLAVSTTLDRAAGELIVKLVNAGDKPQSVKLSVAGARKVGAKGTAVLLTGAPDAVNSRENPGNVSPVTSTVKTGKNMTLNAPASSVQVVRIPVKL
;
A
#
# COMPACT_ATOMS: atom_id res chain seq x y z
N MET A 1 -78.43 16.63 34.73
CA MET A 1 -77.35 16.71 33.70
C MET A 1 -76.46 17.91 34.06
N LYS A 2 -75.39 17.68 34.77
CA LYS A 2 -74.33 18.69 35.05
C LYS A 2 -72.98 18.14 34.49
N ARG A 3 -72.47 18.84 33.49
CA ARG A 3 -71.15 18.58 32.91
C ARG A 3 -70.10 19.16 33.84
N THR A 4 -69.25 18.30 34.39
CA THR A 4 -68.06 18.65 35.13
C THR A 4 -66.88 18.71 34.20
N THR A 5 -66.33 19.88 33.94
CA THR A 5 -65.15 20.09 33.10
C THR A 5 -63.93 19.93 34.01
N LEU A 6 -63.10 18.90 33.72
CA LEU A 6 -61.86 18.65 34.41
C LEU A 6 -60.72 19.47 33.72
N PHE A 7 -60.18 20.45 34.41
CA PHE A 7 -58.99 21.17 33.97
C PHE A 7 -57.74 20.35 34.34
N LEU A 8 -57.06 19.83 33.35
CA LEU A 8 -55.74 19.20 33.51
C LEU A 8 -54.68 20.28 33.41
N ALA A 9 -54.08 20.66 34.53
CA ALA A 9 -52.94 21.57 34.59
C ALA A 9 -51.67 20.78 34.16
N LEU A 10 -51.13 21.02 32.96
CA LEU A 10 -49.79 20.58 32.56
C LEU A 10 -48.77 21.42 33.34
N MET A 11 -48.15 20.82 34.36
CA MET A 11 -46.89 21.36 34.89
C MET A 11 -45.78 21.06 33.88
N LEU A 12 -45.40 22.09 33.11
CA LEU A 12 -44.12 22.12 32.40
C LEU A 12 -43.01 22.23 33.46
N ALA A 13 -42.40 21.08 33.76
CA ALA A 13 -41.11 21.06 34.43
C ALA A 13 -40.08 21.64 33.46
N ALA A 14 -39.72 22.88 33.61
CA ALA A 14 -38.57 23.49 32.97
C ALA A 14 -37.31 22.81 33.58
N TRP A 15 -36.87 21.74 32.99
CA TRP A 15 -35.52 21.23 33.21
C TRP A 15 -34.60 22.34 32.70
N GLY A 16 -33.89 23.00 33.57
CA GLY A 16 -32.82 23.91 33.21
C GLY A 16 -31.76 23.14 32.43
N VAL A 17 -31.80 23.23 31.12
CA VAL A 17 -30.70 22.85 30.27
C VAL A 17 -29.55 23.79 30.65
N SER A 18 -28.60 23.34 31.46
CA SER A 18 -27.36 24.08 31.65
C SER A 18 -26.72 24.21 30.29
N GLY A 19 -26.77 25.40 29.70
CA GLY A 19 -26.31 25.64 28.33
C GLY A 19 -24.80 25.31 28.26
N GLN A 20 -24.42 24.43 27.33
CA GLN A 20 -23.03 24.13 27.01
C GLN A 20 -22.33 25.46 26.65
N HIS A 21 -21.14 25.68 27.22
CA HIS A 21 -20.39 26.90 26.99
C HIS A 21 -18.92 26.60 26.68
N LEU A 22 -18.45 27.09 25.54
CA LEU A 22 -17.05 27.03 25.11
C LEU A 22 -16.47 28.44 25.11
N THR A 23 -15.47 28.69 25.94
CA THR A 23 -14.68 29.92 25.93
C THR A 23 -13.32 29.63 25.28
N VAL A 24 -12.92 30.44 24.30
CA VAL A 24 -11.63 30.36 23.62
C VAL A 24 -10.88 31.67 23.77
N ARG A 25 -9.60 31.61 24.15
CA ARG A 25 -8.73 32.76 24.29
C ARG A 25 -7.73 32.82 23.15
N VAL A 26 -8.02 33.54 22.09
CA VAL A 26 -7.16 33.67 20.91
C VAL A 26 -5.85 34.42 21.19
N ASP A 27 -5.77 35.16 22.27
CA ASP A 27 -4.58 35.85 22.76
C ASP A 27 -3.69 35.00 23.67
N LYS A 28 -4.08 33.75 23.92
CA LYS A 28 -3.32 32.81 24.77
C LYS A 28 -3.01 31.50 24.01
N PRO A 29 -1.98 31.50 23.18
CA PRO A 29 -1.44 30.27 22.61
C PRO A 29 -0.81 29.43 23.74
N THR A 30 -1.00 28.12 23.70
CA THR A 30 -0.50 27.20 24.76
C THR A 30 0.52 26.20 24.21
N VAL A 31 0.26 25.59 23.06
CA VAL A 31 1.10 24.53 22.47
C VAL A 31 1.28 24.81 20.97
N GLU A 32 2.52 24.88 20.50
CA GLU A 32 2.84 24.93 19.08
C GLU A 32 2.54 23.58 18.44
N ILE A 33 1.85 23.58 17.32
CA ILE A 33 1.53 22.36 16.57
C ILE A 33 2.53 22.19 15.44
N GLY A 34 3.32 21.13 15.50
CA GLY A 34 4.32 20.80 14.49
C GLY A 34 3.72 20.64 13.07
N PRO A 35 4.53 20.81 12.03
CA PRO A 35 4.04 20.69 10.65
C PRO A 35 3.60 19.26 10.31
N TYR A 36 4.11 18.26 11.00
CA TYR A 36 3.97 16.83 10.66
C TYR A 36 2.99 16.07 11.57
N LEU A 37 2.04 16.75 12.26
CA LEU A 37 1.15 16.10 13.21
C LEU A 37 0.30 15.00 12.55
N TYR A 38 -0.21 15.18 11.33
CA TYR A 38 -1.07 14.22 10.65
C TYR A 38 -0.45 13.72 9.36
N GLY A 39 -0.37 12.40 9.21
CA GLY A 39 0.13 11.73 8.02
C GLY A 39 -0.68 10.48 7.70
N VAL A 40 -0.11 9.64 6.86
CA VAL A 40 -0.69 8.34 6.48
C VAL A 40 0.31 7.22 6.70
N PHE A 41 -0.22 6.04 6.97
CA PHE A 41 0.52 4.79 7.03
C PHE A 41 0.15 3.94 5.82
N PHE A 42 1.13 3.59 5.00
CA PHE A 42 0.98 2.63 3.92
C PHE A 42 1.65 1.32 4.29
N GLU A 43 0.91 0.25 4.18
CA GLU A 43 1.41 -1.13 4.18
C GLU A 43 0.81 -1.86 2.99
N ASP A 44 1.58 -2.71 2.32
CA ASP A 44 1.04 -3.58 1.28
C ASP A 44 0.33 -4.78 1.91
N ILE A 45 -0.84 -4.47 2.47
CA ILE A 45 -1.86 -5.37 3.01
C ILE A 45 -3.14 -5.18 2.18
N ASN A 46 -4.03 -6.15 2.15
CA ASN A 46 -5.33 -6.04 1.49
C ASN A 46 -5.23 -5.67 -0.01
N TYR A 47 -4.16 -6.12 -0.67
CA TYR A 47 -3.84 -5.78 -2.07
C TYR A 47 -3.71 -4.27 -2.33
N ALA A 48 -3.15 -3.55 -1.36
CA ALA A 48 -2.93 -2.11 -1.46
C ALA A 48 -1.87 -1.72 -2.52
N GLY A 49 -0.84 -2.54 -2.69
CA GLY A 49 0.21 -2.37 -3.70
C GLY A 49 -0.18 -2.97 -5.04
N ASP A 50 0.16 -4.23 -5.26
CA ASP A 50 -0.23 -4.96 -6.46
C ASP A 50 -1.74 -5.20 -6.49
N GLY A 51 -2.40 -4.81 -7.60
CA GLY A 51 -3.86 -4.81 -7.70
C GLY A 51 -4.54 -3.59 -7.06
N GLY A 52 -3.75 -2.68 -6.48
CA GLY A 52 -4.17 -1.41 -5.89
C GLY A 52 -3.42 -0.22 -6.50
N LEU A 53 -2.46 0.36 -5.76
CA LEU A 53 -1.69 1.52 -6.23
C LEU A 53 -0.83 1.26 -7.46
N ASN A 54 -0.21 0.07 -7.57
CA ASN A 54 0.54 -0.32 -8.77
C ASN A 54 -0.40 -0.42 -9.97
N SER A 55 -0.10 0.29 -11.05
CA SER A 55 -0.95 0.33 -12.23
C SER A 55 -0.81 -0.89 -13.17
N ASN A 56 0.10 -1.83 -12.89
CA ASN A 56 0.23 -3.06 -13.68
C ASN A 56 -1.03 -3.92 -13.51
N LEU A 57 -1.74 -4.18 -14.61
CA LEU A 57 -2.98 -4.94 -14.61
C LEU A 57 -2.76 -6.46 -14.57
N VAL A 58 -1.53 -6.93 -14.82
CA VAL A 58 -1.17 -8.35 -14.89
C VAL A 58 -0.87 -8.90 -13.50
N GLN A 59 -1.61 -9.90 -13.07
CA GLN A 59 -1.35 -10.62 -11.83
C GLN A 59 -0.41 -11.80 -12.08
N ASN A 60 0.55 -12.04 -11.17
CA ASN A 60 1.56 -13.10 -11.32
C ASN A 60 2.37 -12.95 -12.62
N ALA A 61 2.92 -11.76 -12.82
CA ALA A 61 3.59 -11.31 -14.03
C ALA A 61 4.84 -12.14 -14.38
N SER A 62 5.50 -12.73 -13.37
CA SER A 62 6.77 -13.45 -13.48
C SER A 62 6.66 -14.95 -13.12
N PHE A 63 5.45 -15.48 -12.93
CA PHE A 63 5.22 -16.89 -12.59
C PHE A 63 5.89 -17.36 -11.29
N GLU A 64 6.23 -16.43 -10.39
CA GLU A 64 6.94 -16.70 -9.13
C GLU A 64 6.01 -17.15 -7.99
N TYR A 65 4.70 -17.29 -8.23
CA TYR A 65 3.76 -17.75 -7.22
C TYR A 65 3.94 -19.24 -6.92
N PHE A 66 4.97 -19.52 -6.13
CA PHE A 66 5.21 -20.86 -5.58
C PHE A 66 4.66 -20.96 -4.17
N GLY A 67 3.89 -22.02 -3.90
CA GLY A 67 3.35 -22.23 -2.58
C GLY A 67 4.43 -22.46 -1.52
N PHE A 68 4.88 -21.42 -0.86
CA PHE A 68 5.49 -21.52 0.46
C PHE A 68 4.37 -21.60 1.50
N PHE A 69 4.04 -22.82 1.88
CA PHE A 69 2.92 -23.08 2.77
C PHE A 69 3.42 -23.17 4.22
N THR A 70 3.65 -22.06 4.84
CA THR A 70 3.95 -22.02 6.29
C THR A 70 2.70 -21.77 7.13
N THR A 71 1.59 -21.38 6.53
CA THR A 71 0.33 -21.17 7.24
C THR A 71 -0.74 -22.18 6.81
N ASN A 72 -1.50 -22.69 7.77
CA ASN A 72 -2.68 -23.52 7.55
C ASN A 72 -3.86 -22.72 6.96
N SER A 73 -3.62 -21.62 6.31
CA SER A 73 -4.64 -20.80 5.66
C SER A 73 -5.15 -21.52 4.41
N PRO A 74 -6.47 -21.66 4.22
CA PRO A 74 -7.05 -22.17 2.98
C PRO A 74 -6.65 -21.37 1.74
N GLU A 75 -6.21 -20.13 1.92
CA GLU A 75 -5.78 -19.22 0.85
C GLU A 75 -4.39 -19.54 0.31
N SER A 76 -3.47 -20.03 1.15
CA SER A 76 -2.14 -20.47 0.71
C SER A 76 -2.18 -21.61 -0.32
N VAL A 77 -3.25 -22.40 -0.35
CA VAL A 77 -3.46 -23.46 -1.33
C VAL A 77 -3.83 -22.92 -2.72
N LYS A 78 -4.27 -21.67 -2.82
CA LYS A 78 -4.68 -21.04 -4.09
C LYS A 78 -3.51 -20.70 -5.00
N PHE A 79 -2.36 -20.35 -4.44
CA PHE A 79 -1.24 -19.85 -5.23
C PHE A 79 -0.42 -20.98 -5.84
N GLN A 80 -0.60 -21.15 -7.14
CA GLN A 80 0.17 -22.06 -7.98
C GLN A 80 0.91 -21.24 -9.04
N PRO A 81 1.95 -21.78 -9.68
CA PRO A 81 2.72 -21.04 -10.69
C PRO A 81 1.89 -20.45 -11.83
N MET A 82 0.74 -21.06 -12.15
CA MET A 82 -0.22 -20.58 -13.15
C MET A 82 -1.38 -19.78 -12.54
N TYR A 83 -1.28 -19.31 -11.28
CA TYR A 83 -2.32 -18.47 -10.69
C TYR A 83 -2.59 -17.23 -11.56
N ALA A 84 -3.86 -16.89 -11.76
CA ALA A 84 -4.36 -15.85 -12.69
C ALA A 84 -4.14 -16.13 -14.20
N TRP A 85 -3.47 -17.22 -14.57
CA TRP A 85 -3.24 -17.60 -15.95
C TRP A 85 -4.08 -18.83 -16.34
N LYS A 86 -4.64 -18.81 -17.55
CA LYS A 86 -5.40 -19.92 -18.13
C LYS A 86 -4.87 -20.21 -19.53
N GLU A 87 -5.03 -21.46 -19.95
CA GLU A 87 -4.75 -21.87 -21.33
C GLU A 87 -5.70 -21.17 -22.32
N ALA A 88 -5.14 -20.77 -23.46
CA ALA A 88 -5.86 -20.14 -24.55
C ALA A 88 -5.45 -20.76 -25.90
N ALA A 89 -6.41 -20.91 -26.80
CA ALA A 89 -6.15 -21.39 -28.14
C ALA A 89 -7.12 -20.78 -29.14
N GLU A 90 -6.63 -20.51 -30.36
CA GLU A 90 -7.44 -20.04 -31.49
C GLU A 90 -7.10 -20.83 -32.76
N GLU A 91 -8.01 -20.82 -33.71
CA GLU A 91 -7.84 -21.49 -35.02
C GLU A 91 -7.41 -22.97 -34.90
N GLY A 92 -7.81 -23.66 -33.83
CA GLY A 92 -7.47 -25.07 -33.60
C GLY A 92 -6.02 -25.32 -33.21
N GLY A 93 -5.32 -24.31 -32.67
CA GLY A 93 -3.99 -24.46 -32.09
C GLY A 93 -3.99 -25.42 -30.90
N GLU A 94 -2.92 -26.16 -30.70
CA GLU A 94 -2.74 -27.09 -29.59
C GLU A 94 -1.32 -26.98 -29.04
N GLY A 95 -1.15 -27.20 -27.73
CA GLY A 95 0.13 -27.10 -27.10
C GLY A 95 0.16 -27.67 -25.67
N ARG A 96 1.21 -27.32 -24.96
CA ARG A 96 1.39 -27.62 -23.52
C ARG A 96 2.01 -26.42 -22.83
N LEU A 97 1.58 -26.18 -21.61
CA LEU A 97 2.08 -25.14 -20.74
C LEU A 97 2.84 -25.77 -19.59
N MET A 98 3.97 -25.20 -19.22
CA MET A 98 4.74 -25.64 -18.06
C MET A 98 5.50 -24.45 -17.47
N VAL A 99 5.38 -24.21 -16.17
CA VAL A 99 6.30 -23.29 -15.48
C VAL A 99 7.59 -24.04 -15.18
N SER A 100 8.72 -23.43 -15.55
CA SER A 100 10.05 -24.05 -15.53
C SER A 100 11.06 -23.07 -14.93
N ARG A 101 12.11 -23.63 -14.32
CA ARG A 101 13.31 -22.92 -13.87
C ARG A 101 14.48 -23.07 -14.82
N SER A 102 14.26 -23.66 -16.00
CA SER A 102 15.32 -23.82 -16.98
C SER A 102 15.60 -22.49 -17.69
N THR A 103 16.86 -22.06 -17.69
CA THR A 103 17.29 -20.77 -18.26
C THR A 103 16.44 -19.59 -17.78
N PRO A 104 16.49 -19.26 -16.48
CA PRO A 104 15.73 -18.15 -15.93
C PRO A 104 16.13 -16.82 -16.58
N LEU A 105 15.24 -15.82 -16.53
CA LEU A 105 15.53 -14.47 -17.00
C LEU A 105 16.72 -13.86 -16.24
N ASN A 106 16.72 -14.01 -14.91
CA ASN A 106 17.79 -13.56 -14.03
C ASN A 106 17.80 -14.35 -12.71
N ALA A 107 18.67 -13.98 -11.78
CA ALA A 107 18.84 -14.68 -10.51
C ALA A 107 17.67 -14.46 -9.51
N ASN A 108 16.89 -13.39 -9.67
CA ASN A 108 15.80 -13.03 -8.77
C ASN A 108 14.44 -13.56 -9.26
N ASN A 109 14.30 -13.76 -10.58
CA ASN A 109 13.11 -14.31 -11.22
C ASN A 109 13.50 -15.65 -11.87
N LEU A 110 13.33 -16.72 -11.09
CA LEU A 110 13.82 -18.05 -11.46
C LEU A 110 12.84 -18.82 -12.37
N ASN A 111 11.56 -18.49 -12.31
CA ASN A 111 10.52 -19.16 -13.06
C ASN A 111 10.30 -18.47 -14.40
N ASN A 112 9.83 -19.24 -15.36
CA ASN A 112 9.30 -18.73 -16.63
C ASN A 112 8.21 -19.67 -17.12
N LEU A 113 7.29 -19.18 -17.94
CA LEU A 113 6.30 -20.01 -18.59
C LEU A 113 6.84 -20.53 -19.91
N GLU A 114 6.92 -21.84 -20.05
CA GLU A 114 7.20 -22.54 -21.31
C GLU A 114 5.89 -22.85 -22.03
N ILE A 115 5.72 -22.27 -23.22
CA ILE A 115 4.62 -22.52 -24.14
C ILE A 115 5.13 -23.39 -25.28
N LEU A 116 4.75 -24.66 -25.26
CA LEU A 116 5.15 -25.63 -26.25
C LEU A 116 3.98 -25.84 -27.23
N GLN A 117 4.04 -25.22 -28.40
CA GLN A 117 3.06 -25.44 -29.44
C GLN A 117 3.33 -26.81 -30.13
N THR A 118 2.31 -27.67 -30.20
CA THR A 118 2.43 -29.01 -30.77
C THR A 118 1.86 -29.14 -32.19
N LYS A 119 1.07 -28.18 -32.64
CA LYS A 119 0.60 -28.04 -34.01
C LYS A 119 1.19 -26.82 -34.67
N GLU A 120 1.61 -26.93 -35.92
CA GLU A 120 2.16 -25.83 -36.71
C GLU A 120 1.10 -24.76 -37.05
N GLN A 121 -0.14 -25.18 -37.19
CA GLN A 121 -1.29 -24.29 -37.51
C GLN A 121 -2.04 -23.93 -36.23
N GLY A 122 -2.67 -22.74 -36.27
CA GLY A 122 -3.41 -22.19 -35.15
C GLY A 122 -2.52 -21.48 -34.13
N TRP A 123 -3.13 -20.89 -33.14
CA TRP A 123 -2.49 -20.15 -32.05
C TRP A 123 -2.71 -20.85 -30.73
N PHE A 124 -1.68 -20.92 -29.88
CA PHE A 124 -1.76 -21.53 -28.55
C PHE A 124 -0.99 -20.68 -27.55
N GLY A 125 -1.50 -20.55 -26.33
CA GLY A 125 -0.85 -19.75 -25.30
C GLY A 125 -1.67 -19.59 -24.04
N VAL A 126 -1.70 -18.38 -23.49
CA VAL A 126 -2.25 -18.09 -22.18
C VAL A 126 -3.05 -16.79 -22.15
N THR A 127 -4.03 -16.74 -21.25
CA THR A 127 -4.78 -15.54 -20.89
C THR A 127 -4.58 -15.21 -19.43
N ASN A 128 -4.22 -13.96 -19.11
CA ASN A 128 -4.19 -13.42 -17.76
C ASN A 128 -5.53 -12.76 -17.42
N LEU A 129 -6.03 -13.05 -16.23
CA LEU A 129 -7.32 -12.55 -15.75
C LEU A 129 -7.20 -11.26 -14.92
N GLY A 130 -5.98 -10.79 -14.66
CA GLY A 130 -5.73 -9.66 -13.77
C GLY A 130 -6.17 -9.90 -12.33
N TYR A 131 -6.35 -8.81 -11.62
CA TYR A 131 -6.85 -8.78 -10.24
C TYR A 131 -8.38 -8.63 -10.25
N ASP A 132 -9.12 -9.74 -10.49
CA ASP A 132 -10.58 -9.79 -10.69
C ASP A 132 -11.07 -9.10 -11.98
N GLY A 133 -10.34 -9.26 -13.06
CA GLY A 133 -10.56 -8.57 -14.32
C GLY A 133 -9.65 -7.35 -14.46
N MET A 134 -9.55 -6.86 -15.68
CA MET A 134 -8.82 -5.64 -16.02
C MET A 134 -9.82 -4.58 -16.46
N VAL A 135 -9.73 -3.37 -15.91
CA VAL A 135 -10.52 -2.24 -16.39
C VAL A 135 -9.76 -1.54 -17.50
N VAL A 136 -10.34 -1.55 -18.71
CA VAL A 136 -9.79 -0.83 -19.85
C VAL A 136 -10.83 0.15 -20.41
N LYS A 137 -10.36 1.29 -20.91
CA LYS A 137 -11.22 2.36 -21.44
C LYS A 137 -10.98 2.57 -22.92
N GLU A 138 -12.06 2.72 -23.68
CA GLU A 138 -12.03 2.99 -25.10
C GLU A 138 -11.11 4.16 -25.44
N GLY A 139 -10.17 3.94 -26.37
CA GLY A 139 -9.26 4.96 -26.87
C GLY A 139 -8.11 5.34 -25.90
N GLU A 140 -8.06 4.83 -24.67
CA GLU A 140 -6.89 4.99 -23.80
C GLU A 140 -5.77 4.03 -24.22
N GLN A 141 -4.52 4.44 -24.03
CA GLN A 141 -3.35 3.66 -24.41
C GLN A 141 -2.79 2.86 -23.25
N TYR A 142 -2.42 1.61 -23.53
CA TYR A 142 -1.84 0.66 -22.56
C TYR A 142 -0.53 0.14 -23.12
N ASP A 143 0.55 0.34 -22.38
CA ASP A 143 1.86 -0.18 -22.74
C ASP A 143 1.98 -1.63 -22.26
N PHE A 144 2.14 -2.50 -23.24
CA PHE A 144 2.43 -3.91 -23.03
C PHE A 144 3.93 -4.15 -23.12
N SER A 145 4.47 -4.98 -22.24
CA SER A 145 5.80 -5.56 -22.35
C SER A 145 5.85 -6.98 -21.83
N CYS A 146 6.77 -7.78 -22.35
CA CYS A 146 7.13 -9.08 -21.80
C CYS A 146 8.54 -9.46 -22.24
N TYR A 147 9.17 -10.37 -21.52
CA TYR A 147 10.41 -10.99 -21.95
C TYR A 147 10.12 -12.35 -22.59
N VAL A 148 10.79 -12.61 -23.72
CA VAL A 148 10.63 -13.88 -24.45
C VAL A 148 11.98 -14.46 -24.84
N SER A 149 12.03 -15.81 -24.86
CA SER A 149 13.13 -16.59 -25.47
C SER A 149 12.50 -17.70 -26.30
N VAL A 150 12.82 -17.78 -27.60
CA VAL A 150 12.14 -18.69 -28.52
C VAL A 150 13.10 -19.73 -29.06
N TRP A 151 12.80 -20.99 -28.81
CA TRP A 151 13.63 -22.13 -29.12
C TRP A 151 13.03 -22.98 -30.23
N LYS A 152 13.86 -23.42 -31.18
CA LYS A 152 13.45 -24.43 -32.12
C LYS A 152 13.12 -25.73 -31.39
N GLN A 153 11.91 -26.23 -31.59
CA GLN A 153 11.57 -27.55 -31.11
C GLN A 153 12.21 -28.64 -32.03
N ARG A 154 12.85 -29.64 -31.43
CA ARG A 154 13.07 -30.93 -32.07
C ARG A 154 11.93 -31.84 -31.63
N LEU A 155 10.97 -32.10 -32.50
CA LEU A 155 10.08 -33.25 -32.29
C LEU A 155 10.95 -34.51 -32.31
N PRO A 156 10.84 -35.41 -31.32
CA PRO A 156 11.35 -36.76 -31.50
C PRO A 156 10.67 -37.33 -32.75
N GLN A 157 11.44 -37.65 -33.78
CA GLN A 157 10.89 -38.45 -34.86
C GLN A 157 10.29 -39.68 -34.21
N GLN A 158 8.99 -39.86 -34.28
CA GLN A 158 8.42 -41.19 -33.98
C GLN A 158 9.16 -42.20 -34.82
N PRO A 159 9.68 -43.30 -34.26
CA PRO A 159 10.25 -44.34 -35.05
C PRO A 159 9.17 -44.77 -36.05
N GLN A 160 9.40 -44.55 -37.33
CA GLN A 160 8.55 -45.15 -38.35
C GLN A 160 8.70 -46.65 -38.17
N VAL A 161 7.69 -47.27 -37.55
CA VAL A 161 7.54 -48.70 -37.57
C VAL A 161 7.20 -49.08 -38.99
N ALA A 162 8.23 -49.51 -39.75
CA ALA A 162 7.97 -50.09 -41.05
C ALA A 162 7.08 -51.32 -40.87
N PRO A 163 6.03 -51.48 -41.69
CA PRO A 163 5.20 -52.68 -41.60
C PRO A 163 5.96 -53.84 -42.28
N GLY A 164 6.14 -54.90 -41.52
CA GLY A 164 6.27 -56.21 -42.07
C GLY A 164 7.64 -56.86 -42.09
N GLU A 165 7.61 -57.98 -41.57
CA GLU A 165 8.29 -59.26 -41.79
C GLU A 165 9.17 -59.77 -40.66
N GLY A 166 8.69 -60.84 -40.14
CA GLY A 166 9.37 -61.61 -39.11
C GLY A 166 10.69 -62.17 -39.60
N GLN A 167 11.76 -61.89 -38.86
CA GLN A 167 12.98 -62.72 -38.96
C GLN A 167 13.55 -62.98 -37.56
N GLN A 168 13.78 -64.21 -37.36
CA GLN A 168 14.33 -64.92 -36.20
C GLN A 168 15.66 -64.31 -35.73
N ARG A 169 15.80 -64.14 -34.43
CA ARG A 169 17.08 -63.88 -33.75
C ARG A 169 18.05 -65.09 -33.94
N ARG A 170 19.22 -64.81 -34.52
CA ARG A 170 20.41 -65.68 -34.41
C ARG A 170 21.41 -65.07 -33.43
N PRO A 171 22.15 -65.92 -32.67
CA PRO A 171 23.08 -65.46 -31.65
C PRO A 171 24.37 -64.90 -32.26
N ARG A 172 24.99 -63.93 -31.60
CA ARG A 172 26.30 -63.36 -31.92
C ARG A 172 27.43 -64.36 -31.51
N PRO A 173 28.42 -64.57 -32.33
CA PRO A 173 29.69 -65.16 -31.90
C PRO A 173 30.67 -64.08 -31.42
N SER A 174 31.39 -64.38 -30.35
CA SER A 174 32.55 -63.65 -29.85
C SER A 174 33.77 -63.90 -30.78
N GLY A 175 34.51 -62.80 -31.10
CA GLY A 175 35.78 -62.96 -31.83
C GLY A 175 36.48 -61.65 -32.12
N GLN A 176 37.62 -61.54 -31.60
CA GLN A 176 38.74 -60.62 -31.62
C GLN A 176 39.06 -59.83 -32.91
N GLY A 177 39.47 -58.57 -32.70
CA GLY A 177 40.73 -57.93 -33.11
C GLY A 177 41.01 -57.62 -34.57
N GLY A 178 41.32 -56.31 -34.82
CA GLY A 178 42.13 -55.83 -35.91
C GLY A 178 41.91 -54.34 -36.30
N PRO A 179 43.01 -53.62 -36.57
CA PRO A 179 42.95 -52.16 -36.70
C PRO A 179 42.73 -51.74 -38.18
N GLY A 180 41.82 -50.86 -38.41
CA GLY A 180 41.61 -50.24 -39.72
C GLY A 180 40.89 -48.89 -39.57
N GLY A 181 41.69 -47.81 -39.64
CA GLY A 181 41.18 -46.44 -39.57
C GLY A 181 40.35 -46.10 -40.82
N ALA A 182 39.18 -45.55 -40.56
CA ALA A 182 38.45 -44.72 -41.50
C ALA A 182 38.35 -43.32 -40.93
N PRO A 183 38.50 -42.24 -41.70
CA PRO A 183 38.47 -40.88 -41.18
C PRO A 183 37.06 -40.54 -40.72
N GLY A 184 36.86 -40.55 -39.41
CA GLY A 184 35.68 -40.00 -38.79
C GLY A 184 35.65 -38.48 -38.97
N GLY A 185 35.02 -38.00 -40.02
CA GLY A 185 34.66 -36.61 -40.13
C GLY A 185 33.78 -36.27 -38.92
N ASN A 186 34.29 -35.42 -38.02
CA ASN A 186 33.46 -34.76 -37.01
C ASN A 186 32.34 -34.01 -37.75
N VAL A 187 31.19 -34.63 -37.88
CA VAL A 187 29.98 -33.95 -38.33
C VAL A 187 29.64 -32.98 -37.20
N ASP A 188 29.96 -31.70 -37.46
CA ASP A 188 29.60 -30.61 -36.54
C ASP A 188 28.07 -30.55 -36.48
N ILE A 189 27.53 -31.22 -35.46
CA ILE A 189 26.10 -31.28 -35.16
C ILE A 189 25.54 -29.84 -35.02
N ALA A 190 26.35 -28.91 -34.55
CA ALA A 190 25.98 -27.50 -34.44
C ALA A 190 25.80 -26.85 -35.82
N SER A 191 26.62 -27.22 -36.83
CA SER A 191 26.46 -26.71 -38.21
C SER A 191 25.31 -27.34 -38.97
N MET A 192 24.97 -28.61 -38.67
CA MET A 192 23.75 -29.25 -39.19
C MET A 192 22.50 -28.62 -38.58
N MET A 193 22.53 -28.24 -37.31
CA MET A 193 21.44 -27.55 -36.65
C MET A 193 21.18 -26.16 -37.23
N ARG A 194 22.19 -25.48 -37.76
CA ARG A 194 22.07 -24.16 -38.42
C ARG A 194 21.46 -24.21 -39.82
N ARG A 195 21.33 -25.39 -40.42
CA ARG A 195 20.85 -25.53 -41.82
C ARG A 195 19.44 -26.06 -41.97
N MET A 196 18.70 -26.31 -40.87
CA MET A 196 17.28 -26.65 -40.97
C MET A 196 16.42 -25.41 -41.24
N PRO A 197 15.46 -25.47 -42.18
CA PRO A 197 14.51 -24.38 -42.34
C PRO A 197 13.80 -24.14 -41.02
N VAL A 198 13.77 -22.89 -40.63
CA VAL A 198 13.12 -22.43 -39.43
C VAL A 198 11.68 -22.08 -39.75
N ALA A 199 10.71 -22.72 -39.14
CA ALA A 199 9.34 -22.18 -39.16
C ALA A 199 9.34 -20.82 -38.41
N PRO A 200 8.83 -19.74 -39.00
CA PRO A 200 8.80 -18.45 -38.34
C PRO A 200 7.98 -18.56 -37.06
N ALA A 201 8.53 -18.07 -35.96
CA ALA A 201 7.79 -17.95 -34.72
C ALA A 201 7.05 -16.61 -34.72
N GLN A 202 5.74 -16.66 -34.51
CA GLN A 202 4.91 -15.48 -34.35
C GLN A 202 4.41 -15.42 -32.92
N ILE A 203 4.34 -14.21 -32.36
CA ILE A 203 3.73 -13.97 -31.07
C ILE A 203 2.66 -12.91 -31.25
N LYS A 204 1.47 -13.15 -30.71
CA LYS A 204 0.35 -12.24 -30.72
C LYS A 204 -0.03 -11.90 -29.28
N VAL A 205 -0.23 -10.64 -29.01
CA VAL A 205 -0.86 -10.17 -27.80
C VAL A 205 -2.20 -9.54 -28.16
N GLN A 206 -3.20 -9.74 -27.32
CA GLN A 206 -4.52 -9.13 -27.53
C GLN A 206 -5.20 -8.82 -26.19
N LEU A 207 -5.93 -7.69 -26.17
CA LEU A 207 -6.90 -7.36 -25.17
C LEU A 207 -8.27 -7.89 -25.59
N GLU A 208 -8.94 -8.58 -24.70
CA GLU A 208 -10.27 -9.11 -24.89
C GLU A 208 -11.21 -8.62 -23.78
N ASP A 209 -12.52 -8.49 -24.10
CA ASP A 209 -13.52 -8.36 -23.05
C ASP A 209 -13.81 -9.72 -22.38
N GLY A 210 -14.60 -9.75 -21.33
CA GLY A 210 -14.96 -10.96 -20.60
C GLY A 210 -15.70 -12.01 -21.44
N ARG A 211 -16.20 -11.64 -22.62
CA ARG A 211 -16.86 -12.52 -23.60
C ARG A 211 -15.91 -13.06 -24.66
N GLY A 212 -14.64 -12.63 -24.66
CA GLY A 212 -13.63 -13.02 -25.62
C GLY A 212 -13.66 -12.23 -26.95
N ARG A 213 -14.34 -11.08 -26.97
CA ARG A 213 -14.26 -10.17 -28.11
C ARG A 213 -12.93 -9.41 -28.02
N VAL A 214 -12.13 -9.49 -29.08
CA VAL A 214 -10.87 -8.75 -29.18
C VAL A 214 -11.16 -7.25 -29.27
N LEU A 215 -10.55 -6.49 -28.37
CA LEU A 215 -10.64 -5.02 -28.28
C LEU A 215 -9.49 -4.35 -29.02
N ASP A 216 -8.31 -4.97 -28.98
CA ASP A 216 -7.13 -4.59 -29.76
C ASP A 216 -6.13 -5.75 -29.75
N SER A 217 -5.21 -5.77 -30.72
CA SER A 217 -4.18 -6.80 -30.80
C SER A 217 -2.94 -6.32 -31.55
N PHE A 218 -1.80 -6.92 -31.23
CA PHE A 218 -0.54 -6.72 -31.94
C PHE A 218 0.16 -8.05 -32.22
N VAL A 219 0.79 -8.18 -33.39
CA VAL A 219 1.50 -9.39 -33.81
C VAL A 219 2.95 -9.05 -34.15
N TRP A 220 3.89 -9.75 -33.53
CA TRP A 220 5.27 -9.74 -33.96
C TRP A 220 5.47 -10.83 -35.00
N ASP A 221 5.79 -10.39 -36.25
CA ASP A 221 6.07 -11.25 -37.37
C ASP A 221 7.59 -11.39 -37.55
N ASN A 222 8.09 -12.61 -37.74
CA ASN A 222 9.45 -12.96 -38.13
C ASN A 222 10.58 -12.68 -37.11
N ASP A 223 11.65 -13.49 -37.23
CA ASP A 223 12.95 -13.41 -36.53
C ASP A 223 12.90 -13.38 -34.98
N LEU A 224 11.81 -13.86 -34.39
CA LEU A 224 11.71 -14.04 -32.94
C LEU A 224 12.51 -15.26 -32.42
N LEU A 225 13.07 -16.08 -33.32
CA LEU A 225 13.85 -17.27 -32.94
C LEU A 225 15.21 -16.88 -32.41
N ASP A 226 15.24 -16.57 -31.13
CA ASP A 226 16.45 -16.32 -30.37
C ASP A 226 16.37 -17.02 -29.02
N ARG A 227 17.46 -17.65 -28.59
CA ARG A 227 17.54 -18.31 -27.28
C ARG A 227 17.86 -17.34 -26.17
N GLU A 228 18.38 -16.17 -26.53
CA GLU A 228 18.60 -15.12 -25.56
C GLU A 228 17.26 -14.44 -25.21
N TRP A 229 17.16 -14.03 -23.97
CA TRP A 229 16.00 -13.27 -23.52
C TRP A 229 16.00 -11.90 -24.17
N ARG A 230 14.85 -11.49 -24.70
CA ARG A 230 14.61 -10.14 -25.22
C ARG A 230 13.27 -9.63 -24.81
N GLN A 231 13.17 -8.34 -24.60
CA GLN A 231 11.92 -7.67 -24.30
C GLN A 231 11.15 -7.37 -25.60
N LEU A 232 9.88 -7.73 -25.63
CA LEU A 232 8.91 -7.29 -26.62
C LEU A 232 8.03 -6.20 -26.03
N THR A 233 7.74 -5.17 -26.80
CA THR A 233 6.90 -4.04 -26.38
C THR A 233 5.94 -3.64 -27.48
N CYS A 234 4.73 -3.25 -27.13
CA CYS A 234 3.79 -2.55 -28.01
C CYS A 234 2.82 -1.72 -27.17
N THR A 235 2.07 -0.84 -27.85
CA THR A 235 0.97 -0.11 -27.22
C THR A 235 -0.35 -0.67 -27.74
N LEU A 236 -1.28 -0.99 -26.86
CA LEU A 236 -2.63 -1.44 -27.16
C LEU A 236 -3.63 -0.32 -26.90
N THR A 237 -4.61 -0.14 -27.79
CA THR A 237 -5.63 0.90 -27.71
C THR A 237 -7.02 0.27 -27.88
N PRO A 238 -7.71 -0.10 -26.80
CA PRO A 238 -8.97 -0.83 -26.89
C PRO A 238 -10.05 -0.03 -27.62
N SER A 239 -10.76 -0.70 -28.54
CA SER A 239 -11.86 -0.16 -29.34
C SER A 239 -13.18 -0.04 -28.59
N ALA A 240 -13.25 -0.51 -27.34
CA ALA A 240 -14.37 -0.35 -26.42
C ALA A 240 -13.90 -0.46 -24.99
N SER A 241 -14.62 0.16 -24.05
CA SER A 241 -14.39 0.00 -22.61
C SER A 241 -14.89 -1.36 -22.13
N ALA A 242 -14.18 -1.95 -21.16
CA ALA A 242 -14.56 -3.17 -20.46
C ALA A 242 -14.05 -3.13 -19.02
N SER A 243 -14.82 -3.67 -18.06
CA SER A 243 -14.43 -3.82 -16.67
C SER A 243 -13.96 -5.25 -16.32
N ASP A 244 -14.14 -6.17 -17.26
CA ASP A 244 -13.79 -7.59 -17.15
C ASP A 244 -12.81 -8.03 -18.26
N ALA A 245 -12.01 -7.08 -18.77
CA ALA A 245 -11.02 -7.36 -19.80
C ALA A 245 -9.93 -8.32 -19.30
N ARG A 246 -9.26 -8.94 -20.24
CA ARG A 246 -8.17 -9.88 -20.03
C ARG A 246 -7.10 -9.74 -21.10
N LEU A 247 -5.88 -10.13 -20.75
CA LEU A 247 -4.73 -10.09 -21.66
C LEU A 247 -4.41 -11.51 -22.14
N THR A 248 -4.46 -11.72 -23.46
CA THR A 248 -4.14 -13.03 -24.07
C THR A 248 -2.84 -12.93 -24.87
N ILE A 249 -1.93 -13.89 -24.65
CA ILE A 249 -0.64 -14.02 -25.34
C ILE A 249 -0.62 -15.38 -26.01
N LEU A 250 -0.46 -15.37 -27.32
CA LEU A 250 -0.54 -16.56 -28.17
C LEU A 250 0.71 -16.69 -29.03
N VAL A 251 1.19 -17.93 -29.22
CA VAL A 251 2.32 -18.25 -30.09
C VAL A 251 1.91 -19.12 -31.26
N LYS A 252 2.63 -19.02 -32.37
CA LYS A 252 2.43 -19.84 -33.58
C LYS A 252 3.78 -20.21 -34.17
N GLY A 253 3.90 -21.38 -34.77
CA GLY A 253 5.10 -21.79 -35.49
C GLY A 253 5.80 -23.05 -34.94
N ASN A 254 5.15 -23.84 -34.09
CA ASN A 254 5.68 -25.11 -33.56
C ASN A 254 7.03 -24.95 -32.86
N ASN A 255 7.10 -24.01 -31.94
CA ASN A 255 8.28 -23.65 -31.17
C ASN A 255 8.07 -23.87 -29.66
N LEU A 256 9.14 -23.88 -28.91
CA LEU A 256 9.13 -23.67 -27.46
C LEU A 256 9.37 -22.18 -27.22
N THR A 257 8.36 -21.48 -26.78
CA THR A 257 8.46 -20.07 -26.35
C THR A 257 8.49 -20.01 -24.84
N LYS A 258 9.48 -19.34 -24.30
CA LYS A 258 9.53 -18.97 -22.88
C LYS A 258 9.04 -17.55 -22.73
N LEU A 259 8.24 -17.31 -21.70
CA LEU A 259 7.63 -16.04 -21.39
C LEU A 259 7.87 -15.70 -19.92
N ASP A 260 8.23 -14.44 -19.66
CA ASP A 260 8.46 -13.93 -18.31
C ASP A 260 8.18 -12.42 -18.22
N MET A 261 8.04 -11.89 -17.01
CA MET A 261 7.88 -10.47 -16.70
C MET A 261 6.86 -9.76 -17.60
N VAL A 262 5.64 -10.26 -17.60
CA VAL A 262 4.55 -9.71 -18.41
C VAL A 262 3.97 -8.47 -17.73
N SER A 263 3.83 -7.38 -18.46
CA SER A 263 3.29 -6.11 -17.95
C SER A 263 2.26 -5.53 -18.92
N LEU A 264 1.20 -4.96 -18.36
CA LEU A 264 0.22 -4.15 -19.07
C LEU A 264 -0.14 -2.95 -18.21
N LYS A 265 0.31 -1.76 -18.59
CA LYS A 265 0.12 -0.54 -17.80
C LYS A 265 -0.60 0.54 -18.61
N PRO A 266 -1.62 1.21 -18.06
CA PRO A 266 -2.17 2.39 -18.70
C PRO A 266 -1.09 3.49 -18.75
N GLN A 267 -1.00 4.21 -19.87
CA GLN A 267 -0.11 5.38 -19.97
C GLN A 267 -0.58 6.52 -19.04
N LYS A 268 -1.89 6.57 -18.79
CA LYS A 268 -2.48 7.56 -17.89
C LYS A 268 -2.36 7.14 -16.45
N THR A 269 -1.24 7.48 -15.83
CA THR A 269 -0.97 7.27 -14.40
C THR A 269 -0.85 8.60 -13.65
N PHE A 270 -0.81 8.59 -12.33
CA PHE A 270 -0.64 9.83 -11.56
C PHE A 270 0.73 10.44 -11.84
N ASN A 271 0.75 11.65 -12.35
CA ASN A 271 1.96 12.38 -12.80
C ASN A 271 2.88 11.59 -13.75
N GLY A 272 2.43 10.49 -14.34
CA GLY A 272 3.26 9.61 -15.16
C GLY A 272 4.15 8.63 -14.38
N HIS A 273 3.96 8.51 -13.06
CA HIS A 273 4.82 7.72 -12.17
C HIS A 273 4.35 6.27 -11.97
N GLY A 274 3.49 5.76 -12.84
CA GLY A 274 3.09 4.35 -12.81
C GLY A 274 2.09 3.97 -11.71
N LEU A 275 1.48 4.94 -11.04
CA LEU A 275 0.53 4.71 -9.97
C LEU A 275 -0.91 5.04 -10.40
N ARG A 276 -1.87 4.33 -9.83
CA ARG A 276 -3.30 4.48 -10.10
C ARG A 276 -3.82 5.84 -9.64
N PRO A 277 -4.34 6.69 -10.57
CA PRO A 277 -4.59 8.10 -10.29
C PRO A 277 -5.66 8.37 -9.23
N ASP A 278 -6.73 7.59 -9.20
CA ASP A 278 -7.85 7.78 -8.27
C ASP A 278 -7.44 7.48 -6.81
N LEU A 279 -6.63 6.45 -6.59
CA LEU A 279 -6.11 6.09 -5.27
C LEU A 279 -5.10 7.13 -4.77
N VAL A 280 -4.15 7.55 -5.61
CA VAL A 280 -3.19 8.60 -5.23
C VAL A 280 -3.90 9.91 -4.96
N GLN A 281 -4.91 10.28 -5.76
CA GLN A 281 -5.70 11.49 -5.54
C GLN A 281 -6.44 11.45 -4.20
N ALA A 282 -7.02 10.30 -3.84
CA ALA A 282 -7.68 10.13 -2.55
C ALA A 282 -6.71 10.37 -1.37
N VAL A 283 -5.47 9.85 -1.46
CA VAL A 283 -4.43 10.11 -0.44
C VAL A 283 -4.02 11.58 -0.44
N LYS A 284 -3.79 12.17 -1.61
CA LYS A 284 -3.42 13.60 -1.73
C LYS A 284 -4.50 14.53 -1.14
N ASP A 285 -5.77 14.17 -1.30
CA ASP A 285 -6.91 14.94 -0.77
C ASP A 285 -7.02 14.85 0.75
N LEU A 286 -6.48 13.84 1.40
CA LEU A 286 -6.30 13.83 2.86
C LEU A 286 -5.40 14.99 3.32
N GLY A 287 -4.40 15.36 2.52
CA GLY A 287 -3.39 16.35 2.87
C GLY A 287 -2.40 15.84 3.93
N PRO A 288 -1.82 14.65 3.75
CA PRO A 288 -0.89 14.11 4.72
C PRO A 288 0.41 14.91 4.72
N ALA A 289 0.97 15.14 5.91
CA ALA A 289 2.25 15.81 6.04
C ALA A 289 3.44 14.84 5.97
N PHE A 290 3.20 13.56 6.19
CA PHE A 290 4.17 12.48 6.04
C PHE A 290 3.49 11.19 5.57
N MET A 291 4.27 10.27 5.01
CA MET A 291 3.86 8.89 4.73
C MET A 291 4.84 7.91 5.38
N ARG A 292 4.34 7.06 6.26
CA ARG A 292 5.05 5.90 6.82
C ARG A 292 4.91 4.72 5.87
N PHE A 293 6.02 4.08 5.50
CA PHE A 293 6.08 2.94 4.58
C PHE A 293 7.32 2.06 4.86
N PRO A 294 7.47 0.87 4.29
CA PRO A 294 6.56 0.11 3.41
C PRO A 294 5.44 -0.56 4.18
N GLY A 295 5.40 -0.40 5.48
CA GLY A 295 4.40 -0.95 6.36
C GLY A 295 4.86 -1.11 7.79
N GLY A 296 4.15 -1.96 8.52
CA GLY A 296 4.47 -2.39 9.87
C GLY A 296 5.06 -3.81 9.86
N CYS A 297 4.23 -4.81 10.08
CA CYS A 297 4.64 -6.21 10.16
C CYS A 297 5.34 -6.74 8.89
N ILE A 298 5.02 -6.20 7.72
CA ILE A 298 5.67 -6.59 6.46
C ILE A 298 7.19 -6.35 6.48
N VAL A 299 7.66 -5.36 7.24
CA VAL A 299 9.08 -5.02 7.36
C VAL A 299 9.90 -6.19 7.91
N HIS A 300 9.33 -6.91 8.86
CA HIS A 300 9.99 -8.03 9.51
C HIS A 300 9.83 -9.36 8.78
N GLY A 301 8.81 -9.46 7.89
CA GLY A 301 8.45 -10.75 7.27
C GLY A 301 7.94 -11.79 8.28
N GLY A 302 7.58 -12.97 7.81
CA GLY A 302 7.18 -14.10 8.65
C GLY A 302 8.36 -14.84 9.28
N ASP A 303 9.54 -14.73 8.70
CA ASP A 303 10.83 -15.27 9.14
C ASP A 303 11.96 -14.40 8.61
N MET A 304 13.21 -14.69 9.02
CA MET A 304 14.37 -13.87 8.62
C MET A 304 14.68 -13.95 7.12
N GLU A 305 14.37 -15.05 6.45
CA GLU A 305 14.55 -15.19 5.00
C GLU A 305 13.62 -14.26 4.21
N ASN A 306 12.47 -13.92 4.79
CA ASN A 306 11.43 -13.11 4.17
C ASN A 306 11.36 -11.69 4.74
N THR A 307 12.39 -11.22 5.42
CA THR A 307 12.54 -9.83 5.84
C THR A 307 12.56 -8.90 4.62
N TYR A 308 11.97 -7.72 4.75
CA TYR A 308 11.89 -6.76 3.65
C TYR A 308 13.25 -6.09 3.40
N HIS A 309 13.91 -6.44 2.30
CA HIS A 309 15.17 -5.86 1.85
C HIS A 309 14.90 -4.77 0.80
N TRP A 310 14.96 -3.49 1.20
CA TRP A 310 14.67 -2.37 0.31
C TRP A 310 15.53 -2.34 -0.95
N LYS A 311 16.77 -2.81 -0.87
CA LYS A 311 17.70 -2.91 -2.01
C LYS A 311 17.19 -3.81 -3.12
N GLU A 312 16.40 -4.82 -2.79
CA GLU A 312 15.77 -5.74 -3.75
C GLU A 312 14.54 -5.12 -4.45
N THR A 313 14.14 -3.90 -4.04
CA THR A 313 12.93 -3.20 -4.50
C THR A 313 13.23 -1.95 -5.33
N VAL A 314 14.50 -1.70 -5.66
CA VAL A 314 14.93 -0.55 -6.47
C VAL A 314 15.67 -1.02 -7.73
N GLY A 315 15.84 -0.14 -8.72
CA GLY A 315 16.39 -0.47 -10.02
C GLY A 315 15.33 -0.98 -11.00
N ASP A 316 15.77 -1.74 -12.01
CA ASP A 316 14.89 -2.30 -13.05
C ASP A 316 13.85 -3.25 -12.42
N PRO A 317 12.54 -3.04 -12.60
CA PRO A 317 11.50 -3.94 -12.09
C PRO A 317 11.69 -5.40 -12.50
N ALA A 318 12.24 -5.67 -13.67
CA ALA A 318 12.54 -7.03 -14.11
C ALA A 318 13.65 -7.74 -13.29
N GLN A 319 14.42 -6.98 -12.53
CA GLN A 319 15.47 -7.51 -11.64
C GLN A 319 15.03 -7.56 -10.17
N ARG A 320 13.84 -7.07 -9.84
CA ARG A 320 13.35 -7.09 -8.48
C ARG A 320 12.84 -8.48 -8.11
N LYS A 321 13.02 -8.85 -6.84
CA LYS A 321 12.64 -10.19 -6.34
C LYS A 321 11.19 -10.16 -5.89
N ASN A 322 10.37 -11.07 -6.40
CA ASN A 322 9.05 -11.31 -5.84
C ASN A 322 9.19 -11.92 -4.43
N ILE A 323 8.44 -11.40 -3.47
CA ILE A 323 8.42 -11.96 -2.11
C ILE A 323 7.02 -12.43 -1.72
N TRP A 324 6.99 -13.46 -0.86
CA TRP A 324 5.77 -13.84 -0.17
C TRP A 324 5.51 -12.87 0.98
N SER A 325 4.38 -12.17 0.93
CA SER A 325 3.97 -11.33 2.03
C SER A 325 3.40 -12.16 3.17
N ARG A 326 3.72 -11.77 4.42
CA ARG A 326 3.08 -12.35 5.59
C ARG A 326 1.55 -12.25 5.57
N TRP A 327 1.01 -11.35 4.77
CA TRP A 327 -0.44 -11.17 4.57
C TRP A 327 -1.06 -12.20 3.63
N GLY A 328 -0.27 -13.20 3.17
CA GLY A 328 -0.78 -14.37 2.47
C GLY A 328 -0.95 -14.21 0.96
N TYR A 329 -0.18 -13.34 0.33
CA TYR A 329 -0.10 -13.21 -1.12
C TYR A 329 1.31 -12.78 -1.57
N PHE A 330 1.59 -12.87 -2.87
CA PHE A 330 2.88 -12.45 -3.42
C PHE A 330 2.87 -10.98 -3.81
N GLN A 331 4.01 -10.33 -3.60
CA GLN A 331 4.30 -8.96 -4.02
C GLN A 331 5.36 -8.99 -5.12
N SER A 332 5.09 -8.26 -6.21
CA SER A 332 6.02 -8.16 -7.35
C SER A 332 7.21 -7.24 -7.09
N MET A 333 7.13 -6.41 -6.08
CA MET A 333 8.05 -5.31 -5.79
C MET A 333 8.17 -4.25 -6.89
N GLU A 334 7.24 -4.19 -7.85
CA GLU A 334 7.14 -3.07 -8.78
C GLU A 334 6.83 -1.76 -8.05
N LEU A 335 6.05 -1.81 -6.95
CA LEU A 335 5.90 -0.75 -5.98
C LEU A 335 6.94 -0.96 -4.87
N GLY A 336 8.10 -0.34 -5.03
CA GLY A 336 9.22 -0.44 -4.10
C GLY A 336 9.60 0.89 -3.46
N TYR A 337 10.78 0.94 -2.84
CA TYR A 337 11.20 2.13 -2.09
C TYR A 337 11.31 3.39 -2.96
N TYR A 338 11.78 3.27 -4.19
CA TYR A 338 11.82 4.41 -5.11
C TYR A 338 10.42 4.98 -5.36
N GLU A 339 9.48 4.11 -5.66
CA GLU A 339 8.09 4.50 -5.92
C GLU A 339 7.40 5.08 -4.67
N TYR A 340 7.74 4.61 -3.48
CA TYR A 340 7.24 5.22 -2.23
C TYR A 340 7.80 6.62 -2.01
N PHE A 341 9.08 6.86 -2.28
CA PHE A 341 9.66 8.21 -2.18
C PHE A 341 9.02 9.17 -3.18
N VAL A 342 8.85 8.74 -4.44
CA VAL A 342 8.17 9.53 -5.48
C VAL A 342 6.71 9.80 -5.11
N LEU A 343 6.00 8.80 -4.57
CA LEU A 343 4.62 8.99 -4.07
C LEU A 343 4.56 10.03 -2.96
N CYS A 344 5.53 10.07 -2.06
CA CYS A 344 5.60 11.11 -1.03
C CYS A 344 5.64 12.51 -1.65
N GLU A 345 6.46 12.72 -2.68
CA GLU A 345 6.51 14.00 -3.41
C GLU A 345 5.18 14.30 -4.12
N ASP A 346 4.59 13.32 -4.77
CA ASP A 346 3.32 13.45 -5.49
C ASP A 346 2.17 13.92 -4.59
N ILE A 347 2.13 13.43 -3.36
CA ILE A 347 1.09 13.80 -2.38
C ILE A 347 1.50 14.99 -1.50
N GLY A 348 2.73 15.47 -1.59
CA GLY A 348 3.27 16.59 -0.80
C GLY A 348 3.62 16.23 0.65
N ALA A 349 3.98 14.98 0.91
CA ALA A 349 4.33 14.44 2.22
C ALA A 349 5.85 14.20 2.35
N ILE A 350 6.41 14.26 3.57
CA ILE A 350 7.77 13.79 3.79
C ILE A 350 7.79 12.26 3.93
N PRO A 351 8.87 11.59 3.47
CA PRO A 351 9.02 10.15 3.64
C PRO A 351 9.37 9.77 5.08
N LEU A 352 8.77 8.68 5.58
CA LEU A 352 9.06 8.08 6.87
C LEU A 352 9.18 6.55 6.70
N PRO A 353 10.32 6.05 6.23
CA PRO A 353 10.54 4.62 6.10
C PRO A 353 10.71 3.93 7.44
N VAL A 354 10.31 2.65 7.49
CA VAL A 354 10.50 1.74 8.64
C VAL A 354 11.52 0.68 8.24
N MET A 355 12.51 0.43 9.11
CA MET A 355 13.58 -0.54 8.86
C MET A 355 13.53 -1.68 9.88
N PRO A 356 13.79 -2.92 9.45
CA PRO A 356 13.93 -4.06 10.37
C PRO A 356 15.20 -3.92 11.21
N VAL A 357 15.21 -4.57 12.37
CA VAL A 357 16.32 -4.50 13.34
C VAL A 357 16.89 -5.89 13.67
N GLY A 358 16.92 -6.79 12.70
CA GLY A 358 17.49 -8.12 12.84
C GLY A 358 16.64 -9.09 13.66
N VAL A 359 15.32 -8.89 13.66
CA VAL A 359 14.32 -9.84 14.17
C VAL A 359 13.17 -9.97 13.18
N SER A 360 12.56 -11.15 13.07
CA SER A 360 11.34 -11.35 12.30
C SER A 360 10.09 -10.99 13.12
N CYS A 361 8.92 -10.95 12.46
CA CYS A 361 7.67 -10.55 13.10
C CYS A 361 7.34 -11.41 14.33
N GLY A 362 7.10 -10.76 15.47
CA GLY A 362 6.78 -11.41 16.73
C GLY A 362 5.45 -12.17 16.76
N PHE A 363 4.58 -11.98 15.78
CA PHE A 363 3.32 -12.70 15.61
C PHE A 363 3.46 -14.01 14.81
N GLU A 364 4.66 -14.28 14.27
CA GLU A 364 4.98 -15.46 13.49
C GLU A 364 6.06 -16.31 14.20
N LYS A 365 7.17 -16.62 13.55
CA LYS A 365 8.21 -17.47 14.10
C LYS A 365 9.10 -16.78 15.14
N TYR A 366 9.19 -15.45 15.12
CA TYR A 366 10.14 -14.66 15.93
C TYR A 366 11.56 -15.21 15.85
N GLU A 367 12.12 -15.21 14.67
CA GLU A 367 13.52 -15.54 14.45
C GLU A 367 14.41 -14.32 14.74
N VAL A 368 15.63 -14.59 15.16
CA VAL A 368 16.56 -13.57 15.63
C VAL A 368 17.91 -13.74 14.93
N LEU A 369 18.38 -12.72 14.24
CA LEU A 369 19.69 -12.73 13.61
C LEU A 369 20.81 -12.74 14.66
N PRO A 370 21.87 -13.53 14.54
CA PRO A 370 23.04 -13.48 15.43
C PRO A 370 23.65 -12.07 15.49
N ILE A 371 24.19 -11.68 16.66
CA ILE A 371 24.78 -10.33 16.86
C ILE A 371 25.94 -10.07 15.91
N ASP A 372 26.77 -11.07 15.62
CA ASP A 372 27.90 -11.00 14.68
C ASP A 372 27.50 -10.93 13.20
N GLU A 373 26.20 -11.06 12.89
CA GLU A 373 25.64 -10.90 11.56
C GLU A 373 24.89 -9.56 11.37
N LEU A 374 24.84 -8.69 12.38
CA LEU A 374 24.11 -7.39 12.32
C LEU A 374 24.73 -6.37 11.38
N ASP A 375 25.99 -6.51 11.00
CA ASP A 375 26.67 -5.56 10.09
C ASP A 375 25.93 -5.40 8.75
N GLY A 376 25.34 -6.49 8.23
CA GLY A 376 24.56 -6.47 7.00
C GLY A 376 23.33 -5.58 7.08
N PRO A 377 22.37 -5.85 7.96
CA PRO A 377 21.18 -5.01 8.17
C PRO A 377 21.50 -3.57 8.59
N ILE A 378 22.54 -3.35 9.40
CA ILE A 378 22.99 -2.00 9.76
C ILE A 378 23.47 -1.26 8.53
N GLN A 379 24.30 -1.90 7.67
CA GLN A 379 24.76 -1.27 6.44
C GLN A 379 23.59 -0.99 5.48
N GLU A 380 22.61 -1.89 5.40
CA GLU A 380 21.40 -1.69 4.61
C GLU A 380 20.60 -0.46 5.06
N MET A 381 20.45 -0.27 6.37
CA MET A 381 19.83 0.92 6.96
C MET A 381 20.63 2.21 6.60
N LEU A 382 21.94 2.17 6.70
CA LEU A 382 22.79 3.33 6.37
C LEU A 382 22.75 3.66 4.86
N ASP A 383 22.70 2.65 4.02
CA ASP A 383 22.60 2.81 2.56
C ASP A 383 21.24 3.38 2.14
N LEU A 384 20.16 3.12 2.89
CA LEU A 384 18.87 3.74 2.64
C LEU A 384 18.93 5.26 2.82
N VAL A 385 19.62 5.74 3.86
CA VAL A 385 19.81 7.17 4.06
C VAL A 385 20.64 7.77 2.93
N GLU A 386 21.67 7.06 2.45
CA GLU A 386 22.45 7.49 1.29
C GLU A 386 21.61 7.47 0.01
N PHE A 387 20.78 6.44 -0.22
CA PHE A 387 19.85 6.42 -1.35
C PHE A 387 18.90 7.62 -1.34
N ALA A 388 18.35 7.95 -0.18
CA ALA A 388 17.41 9.07 -0.06
C ALA A 388 18.08 10.45 -0.12
N ASN A 389 19.25 10.63 0.48
CA ASN A 389 19.84 11.94 0.73
C ASN A 389 21.22 12.14 0.09
N GLY A 390 21.90 11.06 -0.36
CA GLY A 390 23.22 11.15 -0.96
C GLY A 390 23.21 11.87 -2.31
N GLY A 391 24.31 12.56 -2.64
CA GLY A 391 24.50 13.13 -3.96
C GLY A 391 24.68 12.07 -5.04
N VAL A 392 24.57 12.47 -6.30
CA VAL A 392 24.70 11.55 -7.46
C VAL A 392 26.09 10.91 -7.58
N GLU A 393 27.10 11.43 -6.88
CA GLU A 393 28.44 10.91 -6.80
C GLU A 393 28.58 9.75 -5.79
N THR A 394 27.58 9.54 -4.93
CA THR A 394 27.59 8.43 -3.97
C THR A 394 26.99 7.15 -4.60
N PRO A 395 27.40 5.96 -4.15
CA PRO A 395 26.91 4.71 -4.74
C PRO A 395 25.37 4.63 -4.84
N TRP A 396 24.66 4.90 -3.76
CA TRP A 396 23.20 4.80 -3.74
C TRP A 396 22.48 6.03 -4.29
N GLY A 397 23.09 7.22 -4.20
CA GLY A 397 22.61 8.42 -4.89
C GLY A 397 22.68 8.27 -6.42
N ALA A 398 23.71 7.58 -6.94
CA ALA A 398 23.81 7.23 -8.36
C ALA A 398 22.67 6.27 -8.80
N VAL A 399 22.32 5.28 -7.97
CA VAL A 399 21.20 4.38 -8.26
C VAL A 399 19.89 5.16 -8.35
N ARG A 400 19.62 6.03 -7.37
CA ARG A 400 18.42 6.92 -7.39
C ARG A 400 18.39 7.77 -8.66
N ALA A 401 19.52 8.38 -9.02
CA ALA A 401 19.62 9.23 -10.22
C ALA A 401 19.39 8.43 -11.52
N ALA A 402 19.92 7.20 -11.60
CA ALA A 402 19.69 6.30 -12.75
C ALA A 402 18.22 5.89 -12.88
N MET A 403 17.45 5.86 -11.79
CA MET A 403 16.01 5.64 -11.79
C MET A 403 15.19 6.89 -12.18
N GLY A 404 15.83 8.02 -12.43
CA GLY A 404 15.20 9.26 -12.90
C GLY A 404 15.10 10.38 -11.88
N HIS A 405 15.59 10.21 -10.66
CA HIS A 405 15.52 11.21 -9.60
C HIS A 405 16.91 11.61 -9.06
N PRO A 406 17.61 12.54 -9.73
CA PRO A 406 18.96 12.95 -9.31
C PRO A 406 18.98 13.74 -7.98
N GLU A 407 17.90 14.46 -7.65
CA GLU A 407 17.81 15.25 -6.43
C GLU A 407 17.51 14.38 -5.20
N PRO A 408 18.03 14.76 -4.00
CA PRO A 408 17.68 14.08 -2.75
C PRO A 408 16.20 14.19 -2.40
N PHE A 409 15.62 13.12 -1.85
CA PHE A 409 14.25 13.11 -1.35
C PHE A 409 14.05 13.83 0.00
N GLY A 410 15.14 14.19 0.67
CA GLY A 410 15.08 14.97 1.91
C GLY A 410 14.58 14.17 3.12
N LEU A 411 15.01 12.92 3.26
CA LEU A 411 14.71 12.06 4.41
C LEU A 411 15.19 12.71 5.72
N ARG A 412 14.29 12.81 6.71
CA ARG A 412 14.54 13.44 8.03
C ARG A 412 14.28 12.51 9.20
N TYR A 413 13.43 11.52 9.01
CA TYR A 413 12.99 10.56 10.02
C TYR A 413 13.21 9.14 9.51
N LEU A 414 13.66 8.27 10.41
CA LEU A 414 13.78 6.84 10.15
C LEU A 414 13.22 6.08 11.34
N SER A 415 12.26 5.20 11.10
CA SER A 415 11.71 4.31 12.12
C SER A 415 12.52 3.02 12.18
N LEU A 416 12.87 2.58 13.39
CA LEU A 416 13.62 1.36 13.66
C LEU A 416 12.75 0.39 14.43
N GLY A 417 12.37 -0.71 13.78
CA GLY A 417 11.48 -1.72 14.33
C GLY A 417 9.98 -1.39 14.20
N ASN A 418 9.14 -2.39 14.45
CA ASN A 418 7.69 -2.31 14.44
C ASN A 418 7.07 -3.34 15.38
N GLU A 419 6.27 -2.91 16.36
CA GLU A 419 5.52 -3.79 17.29
C GLU A 419 6.38 -4.89 17.93
N GLU A 420 7.60 -4.54 18.29
CA GLU A 420 8.58 -5.49 18.81
C GLU A 420 8.15 -6.11 20.14
N GLN A 421 8.55 -7.35 20.33
CA GLN A 421 8.42 -8.00 21.63
C GLN A 421 9.54 -7.55 22.59
N ASP A 422 9.19 -7.38 23.86
CA ASP A 422 10.16 -7.08 24.91
C ASP A 422 10.94 -8.35 25.26
N THR A 423 12.01 -8.61 24.54
CA THR A 423 12.90 -9.75 24.73
C THR A 423 14.33 -9.29 25.01
N PRO A 424 15.14 -10.10 25.73
CA PRO A 424 16.56 -9.80 25.93
C PRO A 424 17.31 -9.60 24.61
N GLU A 425 16.98 -10.40 23.60
CA GLU A 425 17.61 -10.36 22.29
C GLU A 425 17.32 -9.05 21.55
N PHE A 426 16.09 -8.53 21.65
CA PHE A 426 15.75 -7.23 21.06
C PHE A 426 16.46 -6.09 21.80
N ARG A 427 16.43 -6.11 23.14
CA ARG A 427 17.11 -5.09 23.97
C ARG A 427 18.62 -5.05 23.75
N GLU A 428 19.27 -6.19 23.45
CA GLU A 428 20.69 -6.26 23.15
C GLU A 428 21.04 -5.64 21.80
N ARG A 429 20.27 -5.92 20.73
CA ARG A 429 20.60 -5.54 19.34
C ARG A 429 20.21 -4.11 18.96
N TYR A 430 19.10 -3.61 19.47
CA TYR A 430 18.58 -2.29 19.12
C TYR A 430 19.61 -1.15 19.27
N PRO A 431 20.43 -1.09 20.35
CA PRO A 431 21.48 -0.07 20.49
C PRO A 431 22.50 -0.03 19.36
N TYR A 432 22.80 -1.15 18.70
CA TYR A 432 23.77 -1.17 17.58
C TYR A 432 23.26 -0.37 16.39
N PHE A 433 21.99 -0.50 16.04
CA PHE A 433 21.36 0.27 14.97
C PHE A 433 21.32 1.76 15.30
N VAL A 434 20.88 2.10 16.50
CA VAL A 434 20.81 3.49 16.97
C VAL A 434 22.19 4.15 16.96
N LYS A 435 23.22 3.46 17.43
CA LYS A 435 24.60 3.93 17.45
C LYS A 435 25.12 4.20 16.04
N ALA A 436 25.02 3.21 15.16
CA ALA A 436 25.50 3.31 13.78
C ALA A 436 24.85 4.46 13.02
N LEU A 437 23.52 4.61 13.14
CA LEU A 437 22.79 5.68 12.48
C LEU A 437 23.22 7.06 12.96
N ARG A 438 23.37 7.24 14.29
CA ARG A 438 23.82 8.52 14.87
C ARG A 438 25.26 8.89 14.50
N GLU A 439 26.14 7.92 14.45
CA GLU A 439 27.54 8.15 14.07
C GLU A 439 27.68 8.62 12.64
N LYS A 440 26.90 8.05 11.72
CA LYS A 440 27.02 8.38 10.28
C LYS A 440 26.08 9.52 9.85
N TYR A 441 24.87 9.57 10.40
CA TYR A 441 23.81 10.52 10.01
C TYR A 441 23.15 11.18 11.24
N PRO A 442 23.85 12.05 11.97
CA PRO A 442 23.36 12.64 13.23
C PRO A 442 22.11 13.51 13.07
N ASP A 443 21.80 13.98 11.87
CA ASP A 443 20.64 14.82 11.58
C ASP A 443 19.35 14.01 11.37
N ILE A 444 19.46 12.68 11.20
CA ILE A 444 18.29 11.80 11.08
C ILE A 444 17.66 11.59 12.47
N ARG A 445 16.38 11.92 12.56
CA ARG A 445 15.58 11.71 13.76
C ARG A 445 15.10 10.27 13.83
N ILE A 446 15.53 9.57 14.88
CA ILE A 446 15.18 8.16 15.08
C ILE A 446 13.80 8.09 15.74
N ILE A 447 12.90 7.33 15.12
CA ILE A 447 11.64 6.88 15.74
C ILE A 447 11.86 5.44 16.19
N GLY A 448 11.70 5.19 17.50
CA GLY A 448 11.79 3.84 18.05
C GLY A 448 10.43 3.21 18.17
N THR A 449 10.38 1.99 18.67
CA THR A 449 9.15 1.24 18.94
C THR A 449 8.89 1.12 20.44
N SER A 450 7.68 1.46 20.89
CA SER A 450 7.23 1.21 22.27
C SER A 450 6.87 -0.26 22.52
N GLY A 451 6.95 -1.10 21.49
CA GLY A 451 6.49 -2.48 21.50
C GLY A 451 5.00 -2.59 21.17
N PHE A 452 4.49 -3.82 21.23
CA PHE A 452 3.10 -4.08 20.87
C PHE A 452 2.12 -3.69 21.98
N GLY A 453 1.05 -3.00 21.59
CA GLY A 453 -0.11 -2.69 22.41
C GLY A 453 0.06 -1.50 23.36
N ALA A 454 -1.03 -1.14 24.02
CA ALA A 454 -1.13 0.05 24.87
C ALA A 454 -0.29 -0.01 26.17
N GLY A 455 0.34 -1.15 26.46
CA GLY A 455 1.23 -1.34 27.62
C GLY A 455 2.62 -0.75 27.43
N ILE A 456 3.00 -0.40 26.21
CA ILE A 456 4.29 0.23 25.86
C ILE A 456 5.53 -0.40 26.54
N PRO A 457 5.75 -1.73 26.40
CA PRO A 457 6.74 -2.46 27.21
C PRO A 457 8.20 -2.05 26.94
N LEU A 458 8.51 -1.42 25.80
CA LEU A 458 9.86 -1.00 25.40
C LEU A 458 10.11 0.50 25.61
N PHE A 459 9.20 1.23 26.25
CA PHE A 459 9.34 2.68 26.40
C PHE A 459 10.58 3.09 27.20
N ASP A 460 10.97 2.31 28.21
CA ASP A 460 12.20 2.49 28.99
C ASP A 460 13.46 2.37 28.11
N LEU A 461 13.51 1.37 27.23
CA LEU A 461 14.61 1.22 26.27
C LEU A 461 14.70 2.44 25.33
N MET A 462 13.58 2.97 24.87
CA MET A 462 13.55 4.15 24.01
C MET A 462 14.05 5.40 24.75
N ILE A 463 13.76 5.54 26.05
CA ILE A 463 14.32 6.59 26.91
C ILE A 463 15.84 6.45 27.01
N ASP A 464 16.34 5.24 27.31
CA ASP A 464 17.77 4.95 27.46
C ASP A 464 18.53 5.22 26.15
N GLN A 465 17.93 4.86 25.02
CA GLN A 465 18.46 5.12 23.70
C GLN A 465 18.28 6.58 23.25
N LYS A 466 17.58 7.44 24.00
CA LYS A 466 17.34 8.85 23.68
C LYS A 466 16.83 9.04 22.24
N VAL A 467 15.90 8.20 21.79
CA VAL A 467 15.28 8.36 20.47
C VAL A 467 14.50 9.66 20.42
N TRP A 468 14.27 10.20 19.22
CA TRP A 468 13.49 11.43 19.06
C TRP A 468 12.04 11.22 19.44
N SER A 469 11.45 10.13 18.98
CA SER A 469 10.06 9.76 19.21
C SER A 469 9.96 8.24 19.33
N THR A 470 8.92 7.76 19.97
CA THR A 470 8.63 6.33 20.09
C THR A 470 7.22 6.04 19.56
N ASP A 471 7.07 4.93 18.87
CA ASP A 471 5.85 4.53 18.16
C ASP A 471 4.90 3.76 19.06
N GLU A 472 3.64 4.21 19.15
CA GLU A 472 2.56 3.59 19.91
C GLU A 472 1.39 3.25 18.97
N HIS A 473 0.77 2.06 19.11
CA HIS A 473 -0.31 1.55 18.26
C HIS A 473 -1.60 1.27 19.02
N TYR A 474 -2.77 1.63 18.41
CA TYR A 474 -4.07 1.51 19.06
C TYR A 474 -5.16 1.01 18.09
N TYR A 475 -5.51 -0.27 18.16
CA TYR A 475 -6.62 -0.88 17.43
C TYR A 475 -7.70 -1.32 18.41
N MET A 476 -8.63 -0.41 18.72
CA MET A 476 -9.61 -0.58 19.81
C MET A 476 -11.04 -0.26 19.35
N GLY A 477 -12.03 -0.56 20.18
CA GLY A 477 -13.41 -0.14 19.93
C GLY A 477 -13.63 1.37 20.14
N PRO A 478 -14.75 1.93 19.64
CA PRO A 478 -15.03 3.36 19.74
C PRO A 478 -15.10 3.87 21.19
N GLU A 479 -15.54 3.07 22.13
CA GLU A 479 -15.63 3.44 23.55
C GLU A 479 -14.23 3.70 24.15
N TRP A 480 -13.23 2.93 23.74
CA TRP A 480 -11.86 3.16 24.17
C TRP A 480 -11.35 4.52 23.66
N PHE A 481 -11.55 4.85 22.38
CA PHE A 481 -11.11 6.12 21.83
C PHE A 481 -11.79 7.31 22.52
N LEU A 482 -13.08 7.22 22.81
CA LEU A 482 -13.81 8.23 23.58
C LEU A 482 -13.21 8.42 24.98
N GLY A 483 -12.81 7.33 25.65
CA GLY A 483 -12.17 7.37 26.96
C GLY A 483 -10.72 7.87 26.96
N GLN A 484 -10.06 7.91 25.79
CA GLN A 484 -8.63 8.25 25.68
C GLN A 484 -8.33 9.66 25.18
N GLN A 485 -9.31 10.54 25.07
CA GLN A 485 -9.10 11.93 24.63
C GLN A 485 -8.13 12.73 25.54
N HIS A 486 -7.87 12.25 26.76
CA HIS A 486 -6.96 12.85 27.76
C HIS A 486 -5.67 12.02 27.97
N ARG A 487 -5.42 11.01 27.15
CA ARG A 487 -4.30 10.05 27.33
C ARG A 487 -2.95 10.73 27.48
N PHE A 488 -2.66 11.74 26.67
CA PHE A 488 -1.34 12.38 26.63
C PHE A 488 -1.18 13.57 27.56
N ASP A 489 -2.26 13.99 28.29
CA ASP A 489 -2.22 15.15 29.17
C ASP A 489 -1.19 15.02 30.31
N SER A 490 -0.94 13.80 30.77
CA SER A 490 -0.02 13.49 31.87
C SER A 490 1.36 12.95 31.44
N TYR A 491 1.63 12.85 30.14
CA TYR A 491 2.93 12.37 29.66
C TYR A 491 4.04 13.35 30.03
N ASP A 492 5.20 12.80 30.40
CA ASP A 492 6.38 13.58 30.76
C ASP A 492 7.03 14.19 29.52
N ARG A 493 6.97 15.53 29.41
CA ARG A 493 7.51 16.32 28.28
C ARG A 493 9.05 16.27 28.17
N SER A 494 9.74 15.72 29.15
CA SER A 494 11.21 15.52 29.11
C SER A 494 11.63 14.20 28.45
N LYS A 495 10.67 13.32 28.17
CA LYS A 495 10.89 12.00 27.55
C LYS A 495 10.79 12.08 26.02
N PRO A 496 11.13 11.01 25.30
CA PRO A 496 10.89 10.94 23.85
C PRO A 496 9.46 11.33 23.50
N ARG A 497 9.28 12.03 22.39
CA ARG A 497 7.96 12.35 21.86
C ARG A 497 7.22 11.08 21.45
N ILE A 498 5.93 11.19 21.23
CA ILE A 498 5.09 10.08 20.80
C ILE A 498 4.80 10.21 19.30
N PHE A 499 4.97 9.14 18.61
CA PHE A 499 4.41 8.87 17.30
C PHE A 499 3.25 7.88 17.49
N VAL A 500 2.04 8.27 17.17
CA VAL A 500 0.91 7.35 17.11
C VAL A 500 0.90 6.76 15.68
N GLY A 501 1.76 5.77 15.45
CA GLY A 501 2.10 5.32 14.10
C GLY A 501 1.05 4.46 13.45
N GLU A 502 0.19 3.80 14.26
CA GLU A 502 -0.96 3.06 13.77
C GLU A 502 -2.11 3.21 14.74
N TYR A 503 -3.24 3.71 14.26
CA TYR A 503 -4.46 3.69 15.07
C TYR A 503 -5.71 3.63 14.19
N ALA A 504 -6.70 2.92 14.68
CA ALA A 504 -8.06 2.92 14.15
C ALA A 504 -9.07 2.46 15.19
N SER A 505 -10.26 3.05 15.18
CA SER A 505 -11.43 2.47 15.83
C SER A 505 -11.93 1.29 15.00
N ASN A 506 -12.09 0.11 15.64
CA ASN A 506 -12.47 -1.12 14.93
C ASN A 506 -13.85 -0.97 14.24
N GLY A 507 -13.85 -0.62 12.95
CA GLY A 507 -15.01 -0.43 12.08
C GLY A 507 -15.03 0.88 11.32
N ASN A 508 -15.86 0.93 10.28
CA ASN A 508 -15.98 2.07 9.38
C ASN A 508 -17.35 2.78 9.47
N ALA A 509 -18.09 2.59 10.55
CA ALA A 509 -19.31 3.34 10.80
C ALA A 509 -19.02 4.75 11.30
N LEU A 510 -19.96 5.67 11.16
CA LEU A 510 -19.80 7.06 11.62
C LEU A 510 -19.44 7.15 13.11
N LYS A 511 -19.99 6.28 13.97
CA LYS A 511 -19.63 6.23 15.40
C LYS A 511 -18.14 5.98 15.65
N ASN A 512 -17.49 5.17 14.79
CA ASN A 512 -16.05 4.91 14.85
C ASN A 512 -15.27 6.20 14.52
N ALA A 513 -15.62 6.83 13.42
CA ALA A 513 -15.02 8.09 12.98
C ALA A 513 -15.19 9.23 14.01
N VAL A 514 -16.38 9.34 14.64
CA VAL A 514 -16.63 10.34 15.70
C VAL A 514 -15.78 10.06 16.94
N ALA A 515 -15.60 8.81 17.31
CA ALA A 515 -14.74 8.42 18.44
C ALA A 515 -13.26 8.75 18.16
N GLU A 516 -12.77 8.49 16.95
CA GLU A 516 -11.44 8.92 16.52
C GLU A 516 -11.30 10.44 16.54
N ALA A 517 -12.30 11.18 16.07
CA ALA A 517 -12.29 12.64 16.12
C ALA A 517 -12.16 13.17 17.57
N ALA A 518 -12.85 12.56 18.52
CA ALA A 518 -12.72 12.92 19.94
C ALA A 518 -11.29 12.67 20.45
N PHE A 519 -10.70 11.54 20.14
CA PHE A 519 -9.30 11.23 20.46
C PHE A 519 -8.33 12.23 19.81
N MET A 520 -8.53 12.58 18.52
CA MET A 520 -7.69 13.52 17.77
C MET A 520 -7.71 14.94 18.37
N THR A 521 -8.77 15.35 19.08
CA THR A 521 -8.74 16.62 19.84
C THR A 521 -7.66 16.61 20.92
N GLY A 522 -7.39 15.45 21.52
CA GLY A 522 -6.32 15.23 22.49
C GLY A 522 -4.92 15.27 21.85
N LEU A 523 -4.76 14.81 20.62
CA LEU A 523 -3.49 14.91 19.88
C LEU A 523 -3.09 16.37 19.67
N GLU A 524 -4.02 17.21 19.20
CA GLU A 524 -3.76 18.65 19.00
C GLU A 524 -3.48 19.39 20.30
N ARG A 525 -4.18 19.06 21.40
CA ARG A 525 -3.95 19.65 22.72
C ARG A 525 -2.57 19.31 23.27
N ASN A 526 -2.02 18.15 22.90
CA ASN A 526 -0.74 17.62 23.34
C ASN A 526 0.30 17.56 22.23
N ALA A 527 0.29 18.48 21.26
CA ALA A 527 1.23 18.49 20.16
C ALA A 527 2.69 18.79 20.57
N ASP A 528 2.93 19.14 21.83
CA ASP A 528 4.24 19.22 22.46
C ASP A 528 4.78 17.83 22.91
N VAL A 529 3.91 16.83 23.03
CA VAL A 529 4.23 15.42 23.28
C VAL A 529 4.03 14.59 22.02
N VAL A 530 2.90 14.74 21.34
CA VAL A 530 2.58 13.98 20.13
C VAL A 530 3.19 14.67 18.92
N GLU A 531 4.24 14.07 18.37
CA GLU A 531 4.95 14.60 17.18
C GLU A 531 4.17 14.34 15.91
N MET A 532 3.65 13.12 15.76
CA MET A 532 3.06 12.60 14.53
C MET A 532 1.94 11.59 14.85
N ALA A 533 0.98 11.46 13.96
CA ALA A 533 -0.07 10.44 14.03
C ALA A 533 -0.50 10.01 12.63
N SER A 534 -0.70 8.70 12.41
CA SER A 534 -1.17 8.12 11.16
C SER A 534 -2.20 7.03 11.37
N TYR A 535 -3.29 7.11 10.63
CA TYR A 535 -4.32 6.07 10.59
C TYR A 535 -3.83 4.84 9.82
N ALA A 536 -4.23 3.65 10.26
CA ALA A 536 -3.92 2.37 9.62
C ALA A 536 -5.07 1.35 9.76
N PRO A 537 -5.29 0.46 8.75
CA PRO A 537 -4.69 0.44 7.42
C PRO A 537 -5.26 1.51 6.47
N LEU A 538 -4.48 1.87 5.44
CA LEU A 538 -4.88 2.91 4.48
C LEU A 538 -5.88 2.41 3.45
N PHE A 539 -5.59 1.26 2.82
CA PHE A 539 -6.31 0.73 1.68
C PHE A 539 -6.82 -0.68 1.89
N SER A 540 -7.99 -0.99 1.31
CA SER A 540 -8.47 -2.36 1.18
C SER A 540 -9.20 -2.58 -0.14
N LYS A 541 -8.77 -3.60 -0.90
CA LYS A 541 -9.49 -4.05 -2.09
C LYS A 541 -10.69 -4.91 -1.69
N TYR A 542 -11.87 -4.59 -2.20
CA TYR A 542 -13.07 -5.37 -1.95
C TYR A 542 -12.89 -6.83 -2.36
N GLY A 543 -13.27 -7.75 -1.46
CA GLY A 543 -13.15 -9.20 -1.68
C GLY A 543 -11.76 -9.77 -1.43
N HIS A 544 -10.76 -8.94 -1.06
CA HIS A 544 -9.37 -9.33 -0.86
C HIS A 544 -8.78 -8.86 0.47
N SER A 545 -9.62 -8.46 1.43
CA SER A 545 -9.15 -8.04 2.74
C SER A 545 -8.57 -9.20 3.52
N GLN A 546 -7.34 -9.08 4.01
CA GLN A 546 -6.73 -9.99 4.97
C GLN A 546 -7.03 -9.56 6.41
N TRP A 547 -7.34 -8.28 6.60
CA TRP A 547 -7.61 -7.71 7.90
C TRP A 547 -8.75 -6.69 7.83
N GLU A 548 -10.00 -7.18 7.92
CA GLU A 548 -11.23 -6.40 7.78
C GLU A 548 -11.61 -5.71 9.10
N ARG A 549 -10.83 -4.77 9.62
CA ARG A 549 -11.19 -4.10 10.86
C ARG A 549 -11.61 -2.65 10.69
N ALA A 550 -10.83 -1.87 9.96
CA ALA A 550 -11.04 -0.44 9.90
C ALA A 550 -10.29 0.22 8.74
N ASP A 551 -10.32 -0.35 7.55
CA ASP A 551 -9.61 0.20 6.40
C ASP A 551 -10.18 1.56 6.00
N MET A 552 -9.31 2.56 5.79
CA MET A 552 -9.74 3.94 5.59
C MET A 552 -10.33 4.20 4.21
N ILE A 553 -9.73 3.59 3.17
CA ILE A 553 -10.13 3.75 1.77
C ILE A 553 -10.37 2.36 1.19
N TRP A 554 -11.62 2.09 0.84
CA TRP A 554 -11.99 0.87 0.13
C TRP A 554 -11.99 1.13 -1.38
N PHE A 555 -11.63 0.12 -2.16
CA PHE A 555 -11.60 0.25 -3.61
C PHE A 555 -11.83 -1.07 -4.32
N ASP A 556 -12.20 -0.99 -5.59
CA ASP A 556 -12.11 -2.06 -6.58
C ASP A 556 -11.41 -1.54 -7.85
N ASN A 557 -11.55 -2.26 -8.95
CA ASN A 557 -10.90 -1.85 -10.20
C ASN A 557 -11.56 -0.62 -10.85
N GLU A 558 -12.78 -0.23 -10.44
CA GLU A 558 -13.57 0.82 -11.07
C GLU A 558 -13.78 2.07 -10.19
N GLN A 559 -13.78 1.91 -8.86
CA GLN A 559 -14.14 2.99 -7.95
C GLN A 559 -13.39 2.96 -6.63
N VAL A 560 -13.36 4.13 -6.00
CA VAL A 560 -12.85 4.36 -4.65
C VAL A 560 -14.00 4.75 -3.74
N VAL A 561 -14.07 4.15 -2.54
CA VAL A 561 -15.08 4.44 -1.52
C VAL A 561 -14.37 4.99 -0.27
N LEU A 562 -14.62 6.26 0.00
CA LEU A 562 -14.05 6.98 1.14
C LEU A 562 -14.94 6.74 2.37
N THR A 563 -14.38 6.23 3.46
CA THR A 563 -15.13 5.93 4.69
C THR A 563 -15.40 7.19 5.53
N PRO A 564 -16.31 7.15 6.51
CA PRO A 564 -16.43 8.22 7.49
C PRO A 564 -15.12 8.52 8.24
N ASN A 565 -14.28 7.48 8.50
CA ASN A 565 -12.94 7.64 9.11
C ASN A 565 -12.03 8.49 8.21
N TYR A 566 -12.02 8.25 6.89
CA TYR A 566 -11.29 9.08 5.93
C TYR A 566 -11.64 10.57 6.08
N TYR A 567 -12.94 10.88 6.14
CA TYR A 567 -13.37 12.28 6.23
C TYR A 567 -12.97 12.93 7.55
N VAL A 568 -12.94 12.18 8.66
CA VAL A 568 -12.44 12.72 9.94
C VAL A 568 -10.95 13.01 9.85
N GLN A 569 -10.15 12.08 9.32
CA GLN A 569 -8.71 12.29 9.12
C GLN A 569 -8.46 13.53 8.23
N GLN A 570 -9.18 13.66 7.13
CA GLN A 570 -9.11 14.82 6.24
C GLN A 570 -9.48 16.13 6.93
N LEU A 571 -10.57 16.14 7.71
CA LEU A 571 -11.02 17.33 8.44
C LEU A 571 -9.96 17.82 9.43
N PHE A 572 -9.29 16.93 10.14
CA PHE A 572 -8.23 17.28 11.08
C PHE A 572 -6.94 17.69 10.36
N SER A 573 -6.48 16.92 9.39
CA SER A 573 -5.26 17.23 8.64
C SER A 573 -5.34 18.59 7.93
N ARG A 574 -6.44 18.86 7.23
CA ARG A 574 -6.65 20.10 6.48
C ARG A 574 -6.94 21.32 7.37
N ASN A 575 -7.26 21.12 8.64
CA ASN A 575 -7.61 22.16 9.59
C ASN A 575 -6.79 22.12 10.88
N LYS A 576 -5.55 21.68 10.81
CA LYS A 576 -4.66 21.52 11.97
C LYS A 576 -4.40 22.83 12.72
N GLY A 577 -4.15 23.93 12.02
CA GLY A 577 -3.65 25.17 12.58
C GLY A 577 -2.17 25.13 12.95
N ASP A 578 -1.66 26.21 13.56
CA ASP A 578 -0.24 26.35 13.92
C ASP A 578 -0.02 26.27 15.44
N VAL A 579 -1.05 26.59 16.21
CA VAL A 579 -0.95 26.63 17.67
C VAL A 579 -2.29 26.30 18.31
N TYR A 580 -2.25 25.52 19.38
CA TYR A 580 -3.40 25.24 20.23
C TYR A 580 -3.66 26.42 21.19
N LEU A 581 -4.93 26.73 21.39
CA LEU A 581 -5.35 27.88 22.19
C LEU A 581 -5.96 27.45 23.53
N GLU A 582 -5.74 28.27 24.59
CA GLU A 582 -6.45 28.11 25.85
C GLU A 582 -7.96 28.12 25.64
N ASN A 583 -8.61 27.04 26.07
CA ASN A 583 -10.09 26.95 26.00
C ASN A 583 -10.66 26.28 27.26
N SER A 584 -11.93 26.48 27.45
CA SER A 584 -12.69 25.82 28.52
C SER A 584 -14.08 25.46 27.99
N LEU A 585 -14.39 24.19 27.97
CA LEU A 585 -15.69 23.63 27.65
C LEU A 585 -16.38 23.19 28.95
N THR A 586 -17.58 23.69 29.18
CA THR A 586 -18.43 23.26 30.31
C THR A 586 -19.70 22.62 29.77
N GLY A 587 -20.10 21.48 30.35
CA GLY A 587 -21.35 20.82 29.98
C GLY A 587 -21.22 19.31 29.85
N ASP A 588 -21.75 18.75 28.74
CA ASP A 588 -21.91 17.32 28.54
C ASP A 588 -20.57 16.65 28.20
N GLU A 589 -20.26 15.54 28.88
CA GLU A 589 -19.04 14.74 28.67
C GLU A 589 -18.97 14.06 27.28
N SER A 590 -20.08 14.00 26.55
CA SER A 590 -20.12 13.51 25.17
C SER A 590 -19.49 14.46 24.15
N LEU A 591 -19.16 15.70 24.57
CA LEU A 591 -18.54 16.71 23.74
C LEU A 591 -17.02 16.68 23.88
N ALA A 592 -16.29 16.66 22.76
CA ALA A 592 -14.87 16.92 22.70
C ALA A 592 -14.58 18.15 21.82
N VAL A 593 -13.53 18.90 22.15
CA VAL A 593 -13.19 20.13 21.42
C VAL A 593 -11.69 20.28 21.24
N SER A 594 -11.31 20.78 20.06
CA SER A 594 -10.00 21.35 19.82
C SER A 594 -10.16 22.77 19.27
N THR A 595 -9.32 23.69 19.73
CA THR A 595 -9.30 25.08 19.26
C THR A 595 -7.89 25.47 18.89
N THR A 596 -7.68 25.78 17.62
CA THR A 596 -6.37 26.13 17.07
C THR A 596 -6.43 27.46 16.31
N LEU A 597 -5.28 28.08 16.11
CA LEU A 597 -5.14 29.28 15.30
C LEU A 597 -4.32 28.96 14.05
N ASP A 598 -4.86 29.29 12.90
CA ASP A 598 -4.14 29.40 11.63
C ASP A 598 -3.62 30.86 11.52
N ARG A 599 -2.34 31.03 11.81
CA ARG A 599 -1.70 32.36 11.86
C ARG A 599 -1.63 33.00 10.48
N ALA A 600 -1.40 32.19 9.45
CA ALA A 600 -1.28 32.68 8.08
C ALA A 600 -2.63 33.17 7.53
N ALA A 601 -3.70 32.42 7.78
CA ALA A 601 -5.06 32.80 7.40
C ALA A 601 -5.67 33.84 8.34
N GLY A 602 -5.17 34.00 9.57
CA GLY A 602 -5.79 34.81 10.62
C GLY A 602 -7.15 34.25 11.06
N GLU A 603 -7.23 32.93 11.24
CA GLU A 603 -8.48 32.24 11.55
C GLU A 603 -8.36 31.38 12.81
N LEU A 604 -9.33 31.56 13.71
CA LEU A 604 -9.61 30.60 14.75
C LEU A 604 -10.30 29.38 14.13
N ILE A 605 -9.78 28.18 14.40
CA ILE A 605 -10.37 26.92 13.98
C ILE A 605 -10.94 26.24 15.24
N VAL A 606 -12.23 25.96 15.22
CA VAL A 606 -12.91 25.20 16.27
C VAL A 606 -13.35 23.88 15.72
N LYS A 607 -12.86 22.78 16.27
CA LYS A 607 -13.31 21.42 16.00
C LYS A 607 -14.18 20.98 17.18
N LEU A 608 -15.45 20.75 16.92
CA LEU A 608 -16.44 20.34 17.91
C LEU A 608 -16.96 18.95 17.54
N VAL A 609 -16.78 18.01 18.44
CA VAL A 609 -17.22 16.62 18.31
C VAL A 609 -18.37 16.38 19.27
N ASN A 610 -19.47 15.85 18.78
CA ASN A 610 -20.58 15.36 19.60
C ASN A 610 -20.73 13.85 19.41
N ALA A 611 -20.25 13.08 20.37
CA ALA A 611 -20.35 11.63 20.39
C ALA A 611 -21.67 11.12 21.00
N GLY A 612 -22.51 12.02 21.54
CA GLY A 612 -23.78 11.68 22.16
C GLY A 612 -24.89 11.41 21.14
N ASP A 613 -25.99 10.88 21.64
CA ASP A 613 -27.21 10.54 20.91
C ASP A 613 -28.21 11.70 20.75
N LYS A 614 -27.87 12.90 21.29
CA LYS A 614 -28.71 14.08 21.25
C LYS A 614 -27.97 15.27 20.64
N PRO A 615 -28.66 16.11 19.89
CA PRO A 615 -28.10 17.39 19.44
C PRO A 615 -27.74 18.28 20.65
N GLN A 616 -26.61 18.97 20.56
CA GLN A 616 -26.09 19.90 21.56
C GLN A 616 -26.02 21.31 20.99
N SER A 617 -26.34 22.30 21.82
CA SER A 617 -26.22 23.73 21.49
C SER A 617 -25.14 24.36 22.36
N VAL A 618 -24.00 24.69 21.77
CA VAL A 618 -22.80 25.18 22.47
C VAL A 618 -22.66 26.67 22.25
N LYS A 619 -22.72 27.48 23.33
CA LYS A 619 -22.42 28.89 23.28
C LYS A 619 -20.91 29.10 23.20
N LEU A 620 -20.43 29.64 22.09
CA LEU A 620 -19.00 29.95 21.90
C LEU A 620 -18.78 31.42 22.24
N SER A 621 -17.80 31.68 23.12
CA SER A 621 -17.27 33.01 23.44
C SER A 621 -15.82 33.12 22.99
N VAL A 622 -15.52 34.03 22.06
CA VAL A 622 -14.16 34.29 21.54
C VAL A 622 -13.59 35.49 22.28
N ALA A 623 -12.68 35.27 23.19
CA ALA A 623 -11.98 36.27 24.00
C ALA A 623 -10.60 36.60 23.42
N GLY A 624 -10.04 37.78 23.74
CA GLY A 624 -8.70 38.20 23.35
C GLY A 624 -8.59 38.77 21.92
N ALA A 625 -9.61 38.61 21.06
CA ALA A 625 -9.61 39.15 19.71
C ALA A 625 -9.99 40.65 19.72
N ARG A 626 -9.24 41.50 18.99
CA ARG A 626 -9.64 42.88 18.67
C ARG A 626 -10.94 42.89 17.84
N LYS A 627 -10.97 42.00 16.81
CA LYS A 627 -12.12 41.86 15.91
C LYS A 627 -12.34 40.37 15.58
N VAL A 628 -13.61 39.98 15.54
CA VAL A 628 -14.05 38.70 15.00
C VAL A 628 -14.89 39.00 13.76
N GLY A 629 -14.65 38.26 12.67
CA GLY A 629 -15.37 38.36 11.42
C GLY A 629 -16.84 38.03 11.59
N ALA A 630 -17.71 38.62 10.77
CA ALA A 630 -19.16 38.38 10.82
C ALA A 630 -19.61 37.11 10.07
N LYS A 631 -18.71 36.51 9.29
CA LYS A 631 -18.95 35.29 8.53
C LYS A 631 -17.74 34.38 8.64
N GLY A 632 -17.97 33.09 8.75
CA GLY A 632 -16.98 32.01 8.73
C GLY A 632 -17.46 30.83 7.88
N THR A 633 -16.66 29.80 7.83
CA THR A 633 -16.98 28.54 7.13
C THR A 633 -17.17 27.45 8.16
N ALA A 634 -18.17 26.60 7.99
CA ALA A 634 -18.37 25.39 8.77
C ALA A 634 -18.42 24.18 7.84
N VAL A 635 -17.75 23.11 8.23
CA VAL A 635 -17.84 21.79 7.61
C VAL A 635 -18.42 20.84 8.65
N LEU A 636 -19.49 20.14 8.29
CA LEU A 636 -20.20 19.21 9.18
C LEU A 636 -20.21 17.81 8.57
N LEU A 637 -19.78 16.83 9.37
CA LEU A 637 -19.94 15.41 9.12
C LEU A 637 -20.93 14.87 10.15
N THR A 638 -22.04 14.27 9.73
CA THR A 638 -23.09 13.73 10.61
C THR A 638 -23.95 12.71 9.88
N GLY A 639 -24.65 11.87 10.62
CA GLY A 639 -25.55 10.84 10.11
C GLY A 639 -26.04 9.91 11.22
N ALA A 640 -26.61 8.78 10.85
CA ALA A 640 -26.89 7.71 11.82
C ALA A 640 -25.57 7.13 12.36
N PRO A 641 -25.49 6.77 13.66
CA PRO A 641 -24.24 6.26 14.25
C PRO A 641 -23.63 5.07 13.52
N ASP A 642 -24.47 4.17 13.02
CA ASP A 642 -24.06 2.96 12.29
C ASP A 642 -24.01 3.14 10.75
N ALA A 643 -24.13 4.38 10.26
CA ALA A 643 -24.04 4.66 8.83
C ALA A 643 -22.61 4.41 8.32
N VAL A 644 -22.50 3.71 7.20
CA VAL A 644 -21.26 3.41 6.48
C VAL A 644 -21.37 3.88 5.04
N ASN A 645 -20.25 4.10 4.40
CA ASN A 645 -20.15 4.24 2.94
C ASN A 645 -19.87 2.87 2.32
N SER A 646 -20.49 2.58 1.18
CA SER A 646 -20.35 1.32 0.46
C SER A 646 -20.23 1.56 -1.05
N ARG A 647 -20.00 0.49 -1.82
CA ARG A 647 -20.01 0.55 -3.30
C ARG A 647 -21.31 1.13 -3.86
N GLU A 648 -22.44 0.72 -3.29
CA GLU A 648 -23.78 1.12 -3.73
C GLU A 648 -24.13 2.54 -3.30
N ASN A 649 -23.52 3.01 -2.21
CA ASN A 649 -23.77 4.34 -1.67
C ASN A 649 -22.48 4.97 -1.09
N PRO A 650 -21.53 5.37 -1.95
CA PRO A 650 -20.23 5.87 -1.52
C PRO A 650 -20.29 7.25 -0.83
N GLY A 651 -21.40 7.96 -0.98
CA GLY A 651 -21.64 9.29 -0.38
C GLY A 651 -22.64 9.30 0.77
N ASN A 652 -23.02 8.16 1.34
CA ASN A 652 -24.00 8.06 2.43
C ASN A 652 -23.66 8.97 3.62
N VAL A 653 -22.39 9.00 3.99
CA VAL A 653 -21.84 9.93 5.00
C VAL A 653 -20.73 10.72 4.34
N SER A 654 -20.94 12.01 4.19
CA SER A 654 -19.96 12.93 3.58
C SER A 654 -20.00 14.31 4.20
N PRO A 655 -18.87 15.06 4.23
CA PRO A 655 -18.83 16.41 4.80
C PRO A 655 -19.68 17.41 4.00
N VAL A 656 -20.42 18.26 4.70
CA VAL A 656 -21.20 19.35 4.11
C VAL A 656 -20.62 20.69 4.53
N THR A 657 -20.21 21.49 3.55
CA THR A 657 -19.67 22.84 3.78
C THR A 657 -20.78 23.89 3.73
N SER A 658 -20.74 24.85 4.66
CA SER A 658 -21.69 25.96 4.72
C SER A 658 -21.03 27.25 5.22
N THR A 659 -21.64 28.40 4.92
CA THR A 659 -21.28 29.68 5.52
C THR A 659 -22.07 29.88 6.79
N VAL A 660 -21.38 30.25 7.86
CA VAL A 660 -22.01 30.52 9.17
C VAL A 660 -21.85 31.98 9.61
N LYS A 661 -22.82 32.50 10.35
CA LYS A 661 -22.66 33.79 11.03
C LYS A 661 -21.74 33.64 12.22
N THR A 662 -20.74 34.50 12.31
CA THR A 662 -19.73 34.47 13.38
C THR A 662 -19.69 35.82 14.13
N GLY A 663 -19.08 35.83 15.30
CA GLY A 663 -18.91 36.99 16.15
C GLY A 663 -18.24 36.63 17.47
N LYS A 664 -18.02 37.62 18.36
CA LYS A 664 -17.42 37.36 19.69
C LYS A 664 -18.23 36.36 20.51
N ASN A 665 -19.55 36.36 20.35
CA ASN A 665 -20.46 35.40 20.96
C ASN A 665 -21.34 34.81 19.86
N MET A 666 -21.42 33.48 19.78
CA MET A 666 -22.24 32.77 18.81
C MET A 666 -22.66 31.40 19.37
N THR A 667 -23.59 30.76 18.70
CA THR A 667 -24.01 29.41 19.06
C THR A 667 -23.60 28.45 17.95
N LEU A 668 -22.93 27.36 18.34
CA LEU A 668 -22.64 26.22 17.50
C LEU A 668 -23.67 25.14 17.79
N ASN A 669 -24.32 24.63 16.76
CA ASN A 669 -25.22 23.48 16.88
C ASN A 669 -24.49 22.23 16.41
N ALA A 670 -24.27 21.29 17.33
CA ALA A 670 -23.66 20.00 17.07
C ALA A 670 -24.75 18.93 17.05
N PRO A 671 -25.17 18.42 15.88
CA PRO A 671 -26.07 17.26 15.79
C PRO A 671 -25.57 16.09 16.60
N ALA A 672 -26.42 15.14 16.92
CA ALA A 672 -25.98 13.84 17.45
C ALA A 672 -24.99 13.17 16.48
N SER A 673 -24.04 12.43 16.98
CA SER A 673 -23.03 11.71 16.19
C SER A 673 -22.44 12.59 15.07
N SER A 674 -21.71 13.65 15.48
CA SER A 674 -21.21 14.63 14.51
C SER A 674 -19.80 15.12 14.82
N VAL A 675 -19.12 15.53 13.75
CA VAL A 675 -17.86 16.29 13.78
C VAL A 675 -18.06 17.56 13.00
N GLN A 676 -17.80 18.70 13.63
CA GLN A 676 -17.93 20.00 13.00
C GLN A 676 -16.63 20.77 13.10
N VAL A 677 -16.15 21.29 11.97
CA VAL A 677 -15.01 22.21 11.91
C VAL A 677 -15.50 23.59 11.52
N VAL A 678 -15.21 24.60 12.33
CA VAL A 678 -15.62 25.99 12.08
C VAL A 678 -14.39 26.88 12.01
N ARG A 679 -14.20 27.56 10.88
CA ARG A 679 -13.14 28.56 10.67
C ARG A 679 -13.75 29.97 10.81
N ILE A 680 -13.16 30.72 11.71
CA ILE A 680 -13.66 32.04 12.13
C ILE A 680 -12.56 33.07 11.93
N PRO A 681 -12.70 34.05 11.02
CA PRO A 681 -11.70 35.10 10.86
C PRO A 681 -11.56 35.93 12.14
N VAL A 682 -10.29 36.08 12.60
CA VAL A 682 -9.97 36.86 13.82
C VAL A 682 -8.82 37.82 13.56
N LYS A 683 -8.83 38.97 14.28
CA LYS A 683 -7.66 39.85 14.38
C LYS A 683 -7.24 39.93 15.84
N LEU A 684 -6.00 39.63 16.12
CA LEU A 684 -5.38 39.76 17.45
C LEU A 684 -5.06 41.20 17.80
#